data_25381f069c4b002152599ad6b1d7438d
#
_entry.id   25381f069c4b002152599ad6b1d7438d
#
_cell.length_a   1.000
_cell.length_b   1.000
_cell.length_c   1.000
_cell.angle_alpha   90.00
_cell.angle_beta   90.00
_cell.angle_gamma   90.00
#
_symmetry.space_group_name_H-M   'P 1'
#
loop_
_entity.id
_entity.type
_entity.pdbx_description
1 polymer ?
#
loop_
_entity_poly.entity_id
_entity_poly.type
_entity_poly.pdbx_seq_one_letter_code
_entity_poly.pdbx_strand_id
1 'polypeptide(L)'
;LEDNTQSKRKRKSHIPFRLNLLFFIVFSLFSALIFRLGYLQIVRGDEFEAIVKRTETTLVTESVPRGLIYDRDGNILVGNEPQHSITYTRGANTTAEEMAKVASALSALISVSIEELTERDLKDYWMAVNNEVMLERLTDDEKLLPGSELYDVELEKITAEDIAYTDDEKEIAAIFKRMNSAYALSTTSIKNKDVSNEELARVSENLAGLSGVDVATDWVRIYPESDLLRSILGGVTSEKIGLPSDQVATYLAKGYARNDRVGNSYLEQEYESVLSGTKSQWETITDQSGAVVAREESYEGKAGDNLVLTIDIDFQKEIEQIATDFLNSNVDSYNDRIYIVASDPNTGEILGMTGKQRSTSNEIVDDALGVINSSYGMGSAVKGAMVLTGYMSGVISADNNVLVDEPLQFQGSNLKKSVFNPTIGNQVAINDIEALARSSNVYMIKLAMLMGGQSTYESGGTLNISPDLIDELRSYFAQFGLGVKTGIDLPNEGSGLTGFSQAAVNVVDQSFGQYDLYTTLQLSQYINTIANGGTRYAPQLVSEIRSTDANGSLGALETTLETKVMNQVDVDADAMERVQQGFYQVTHSTTGTAYSTFGKDANNVAAKTGTAEAFYDGNNENLKGESVFNSTFVGYAPFDNPEITVTVVVPYLRSETGRATPIAKKVFDAYFNTGDYATKAE
;
A
#
# COMPACT_ATOMS: atom_id res chain seq x y z
N LEU A 1 -109.07 -35.27 -55.00
CA LEU A 1 -108.28 -36.40 -54.53
C LEU A 1 -106.86 -35.92 -54.30
N GLU A 2 -106.47 -35.78 -53.08
CA GLU A 2 -105.29 -35.18 -52.51
C GLU A 2 -104.16 -36.17 -52.66
N ASP A 3 -102.99 -35.62 -53.11
CA ASP A 3 -101.70 -36.35 -53.12
C ASP A 3 -100.73 -35.69 -52.14
N ASN A 4 -100.38 -36.45 -51.15
CA ASN A 4 -99.62 -36.02 -50.00
C ASN A 4 -98.17 -36.45 -50.21
N THR A 5 -97.26 -35.53 -50.68
CA THR A 5 -95.86 -35.82 -50.86
C THR A 5 -95.07 -35.25 -49.67
N GLN A 6 -94.63 -36.08 -48.76
CA GLN A 6 -93.70 -35.80 -47.67
C GLN A 6 -92.30 -35.66 -48.26
N SER A 7 -91.72 -34.44 -48.10
CA SER A 7 -90.32 -34.12 -48.40
C SER A 7 -89.36 -34.63 -47.32
N LYS A 8 -88.50 -35.61 -47.65
CA LYS A 8 -87.42 -36.10 -46.77
C LYS A 8 -86.31 -35.04 -46.68
N ARG A 9 -86.19 -34.38 -45.52
CA ARG A 9 -85.05 -33.57 -45.18
C ARG A 9 -83.81 -34.47 -45.09
N LYS A 10 -82.77 -34.27 -46.01
CA LYS A 10 -81.46 -34.87 -45.91
C LYS A 10 -80.68 -34.19 -44.72
N ARG A 11 -80.36 -34.94 -43.68
CA ARG A 11 -79.39 -34.50 -42.61
C ARG A 11 -78.01 -34.33 -43.21
N LYS A 12 -77.48 -33.08 -43.25
CA LYS A 12 -76.11 -32.79 -43.64
C LYS A 12 -75.16 -33.38 -42.57
N SER A 13 -74.32 -34.32 -42.97
CA SER A 13 -73.30 -34.90 -42.12
C SER A 13 -72.25 -33.87 -41.81
N HIS A 14 -71.99 -33.61 -40.52
CA HIS A 14 -70.92 -32.67 -40.04
C HIS A 14 -69.54 -33.34 -39.95
N ILE A 15 -69.41 -34.62 -40.43
CA ILE A 15 -68.18 -35.39 -40.42
C ILE A 15 -67.03 -34.69 -41.20
N PRO A 16 -67.28 -34.22 -42.46
CA PRO A 16 -66.20 -33.56 -43.22
C PRO A 16 -65.72 -32.25 -42.56
N PHE A 17 -66.58 -31.49 -41.90
CA PHE A 17 -66.18 -30.28 -41.18
C PHE A 17 -65.30 -30.58 -39.97
N ARG A 18 -65.61 -31.60 -39.18
CA ARG A 18 -64.83 -32.05 -38.01
C ARG A 18 -63.47 -32.58 -38.46
N LEU A 19 -63.42 -33.34 -39.57
CA LEU A 19 -62.15 -33.82 -40.12
C LEU A 19 -61.26 -32.68 -40.63
N ASN A 20 -61.80 -31.72 -41.35
CA ASN A 20 -61.05 -30.54 -41.79
C ASN A 20 -60.60 -29.66 -40.65
N LEU A 21 -61.39 -29.51 -39.59
CA LEU A 21 -61.00 -28.80 -38.39
C LEU A 21 -59.82 -29.50 -37.70
N LEU A 22 -59.85 -30.83 -37.58
CA LEU A 22 -58.80 -31.63 -37.01
C LEU A 22 -57.53 -31.54 -37.84
N PHE A 23 -57.59 -31.62 -39.15
CA PHE A 23 -56.43 -31.36 -40.05
C PHE A 23 -55.92 -29.97 -39.92
N PHE A 24 -56.74 -28.94 -39.79
CA PHE A 24 -56.32 -27.57 -39.60
C PHE A 24 -55.57 -27.38 -38.26
N ILE A 25 -56.10 -28.00 -37.18
CA ILE A 25 -55.45 -27.97 -35.87
C ILE A 25 -54.04 -28.62 -35.91
N VAL A 26 -54.00 -29.87 -36.50
CA VAL A 26 -52.73 -30.60 -36.66
C VAL A 26 -51.73 -29.82 -37.52
N PHE A 27 -52.20 -29.26 -38.64
CA PHE A 27 -51.37 -28.42 -39.53
C PHE A 27 -50.83 -27.15 -38.78
N SER A 28 -51.69 -26.48 -38.01
CA SER A 28 -51.31 -25.30 -37.24
C SER A 28 -50.29 -25.64 -36.15
N LEU A 29 -50.43 -26.76 -35.46
CA LEU A 29 -49.46 -27.25 -34.46
C LEU A 29 -48.11 -27.60 -35.11
N PHE A 30 -48.14 -28.29 -36.26
CA PHE A 30 -46.91 -28.61 -37.01
C PHE A 30 -46.22 -27.34 -37.54
N SER A 31 -46.97 -26.37 -38.04
CA SER A 31 -46.46 -25.08 -38.50
C SER A 31 -45.85 -24.29 -37.35
N ALA A 32 -46.49 -24.30 -36.18
CA ALA A 32 -45.94 -23.65 -34.97
C ALA A 32 -44.64 -24.34 -34.49
N LEU A 33 -44.56 -25.67 -34.58
CA LEU A 33 -43.32 -26.43 -34.25
C LEU A 33 -42.19 -26.12 -35.23
N ILE A 34 -42.46 -26.08 -36.53
CA ILE A 34 -41.47 -25.76 -37.56
C ILE A 34 -40.98 -24.29 -37.38
N PHE A 35 -41.93 -23.38 -37.10
CA PHE A 35 -41.58 -21.96 -36.84
C PHE A 35 -40.71 -21.82 -35.58
N ARG A 36 -41.05 -22.54 -34.53
CA ARG A 36 -40.25 -22.55 -33.30
C ARG A 36 -38.86 -23.16 -33.51
N LEU A 37 -38.78 -24.25 -34.28
CA LEU A 37 -37.49 -24.87 -34.64
C LEU A 37 -36.62 -23.92 -35.46
N GLY A 38 -37.23 -23.27 -36.49
CA GLY A 38 -36.53 -22.28 -37.30
C GLY A 38 -36.07 -21.05 -36.47
N TYR A 39 -36.90 -20.57 -35.55
CA TYR A 39 -36.54 -19.51 -34.61
C TYR A 39 -35.34 -19.92 -33.74
N LEU A 40 -35.34 -21.12 -33.16
CA LEU A 40 -34.23 -21.63 -32.36
C LEU A 40 -32.96 -21.82 -33.18
N GLN A 41 -33.07 -22.31 -34.42
CA GLN A 41 -31.88 -22.54 -35.27
C GLN A 41 -31.31 -21.28 -35.91
N ILE A 42 -32.15 -20.31 -36.31
CA ILE A 42 -31.71 -19.14 -37.08
C ILE A 42 -31.50 -17.91 -36.18
N VAL A 43 -32.38 -17.68 -35.20
CA VAL A 43 -32.31 -16.47 -34.35
C VAL A 43 -31.47 -16.70 -33.08
N ARG A 44 -31.48 -17.94 -32.56
CA ARG A 44 -30.70 -18.34 -31.39
C ARG A 44 -29.58 -19.33 -31.68
N GLY A 45 -29.32 -19.64 -32.97
CA GLY A 45 -28.25 -20.53 -33.38
C GLY A 45 -26.90 -20.18 -32.81
N ASP A 46 -26.53 -18.91 -32.94
CA ASP A 46 -25.26 -18.38 -32.43
C ASP A 46 -25.18 -18.45 -30.88
N GLU A 47 -26.30 -18.28 -30.17
CA GLU A 47 -26.39 -18.43 -28.72
C GLU A 47 -26.21 -19.90 -28.27
N PHE A 48 -26.83 -20.86 -29.00
CA PHE A 48 -26.63 -22.26 -28.74
C PHE A 48 -25.25 -22.76 -29.18
N GLU A 49 -24.70 -22.25 -30.28
CA GLU A 49 -23.35 -22.56 -30.70
C GLU A 49 -22.33 -22.01 -29.67
N ALA A 50 -22.55 -20.80 -29.13
CA ALA A 50 -21.75 -20.23 -28.06
C ALA A 50 -21.86 -21.06 -26.76
N ILE A 51 -23.06 -21.60 -26.43
CA ILE A 51 -23.25 -22.49 -25.26
C ILE A 51 -22.55 -23.82 -25.48
N VAL A 52 -22.65 -24.43 -26.69
CA VAL A 52 -21.95 -25.70 -27.03
C VAL A 52 -20.45 -25.49 -27.01
N LYS A 53 -19.95 -24.44 -27.65
CA LYS A 53 -18.50 -24.08 -27.58
C LYS A 53 -18.03 -23.82 -26.13
N ARG A 54 -18.86 -23.21 -25.29
CA ARG A 54 -18.57 -22.98 -23.87
C ARG A 54 -18.52 -24.28 -23.05
N THR A 55 -19.13 -25.34 -23.51
CA THR A 55 -19.11 -26.65 -22.87
C THR A 55 -17.95 -27.53 -23.36
N GLU A 56 -17.44 -27.26 -24.57
CA GLU A 56 -16.35 -28.02 -25.19
C GLU A 56 -15.00 -27.27 -25.10
N THR A 57 -15.02 -25.93 -24.96
CA THR A 57 -13.83 -25.11 -24.90
C THR A 57 -13.90 -24.21 -23.67
N THR A 58 -12.95 -24.36 -22.75
CA THR A 58 -12.87 -23.52 -21.56
C THR A 58 -11.66 -22.63 -21.65
N LEU A 59 -11.87 -21.35 -21.35
CA LEU A 59 -10.81 -20.36 -21.29
C LEU A 59 -10.08 -20.49 -19.93
N VAL A 60 -8.80 -20.81 -19.99
CA VAL A 60 -7.90 -20.82 -18.84
C VAL A 60 -6.94 -19.64 -18.96
N THR A 61 -6.73 -18.91 -17.88
CA THR A 61 -5.81 -17.76 -17.85
C THR A 61 -4.55 -18.12 -17.08
N GLU A 62 -3.38 -17.66 -17.58
CA GLU A 62 -2.11 -17.80 -16.87
C GLU A 62 -1.51 -16.43 -16.56
N SER A 63 -0.74 -16.39 -15.47
CA SER A 63 -0.07 -15.17 -15.03
C SER A 63 1.05 -14.78 -15.97
N VAL A 64 1.19 -13.49 -16.23
CA VAL A 64 2.30 -12.88 -16.98
C VAL A 64 3.32 -12.26 -16.02
N PRO A 65 4.53 -11.92 -16.49
CA PRO A 65 5.49 -11.17 -15.69
C PRO A 65 4.87 -9.86 -15.18
N ARG A 66 5.04 -9.60 -13.90
CA ARG A 66 4.59 -8.35 -13.27
C ARG A 66 5.51 -7.21 -13.68
N GLY A 67 5.02 -5.99 -13.85
CA GLY A 67 5.82 -4.81 -14.11
C GLY A 67 6.95 -4.64 -13.08
N LEU A 68 8.07 -4.08 -13.50
CA LEU A 68 9.22 -3.81 -12.64
C LEU A 68 9.06 -2.44 -11.96
N ILE A 69 9.78 -2.23 -10.86
CA ILE A 69 9.87 -0.93 -10.20
C ILE A 69 11.31 -0.46 -10.29
N TYR A 70 11.50 0.72 -10.85
CA TYR A 70 12.80 1.37 -11.06
C TYR A 70 12.93 2.61 -10.20
N ASP A 71 14.16 2.98 -9.88
CA ASP A 71 14.47 4.31 -9.39
C ASP A 71 14.40 5.36 -10.54
N ARG A 72 14.70 6.63 -10.24
CA ARG A 72 14.66 7.72 -11.23
C ARG A 72 15.69 7.57 -12.35
N ASP A 73 16.79 6.84 -12.12
CA ASP A 73 17.90 6.65 -13.02
C ASP A 73 17.82 5.34 -13.80
N GLY A 74 16.78 4.55 -13.59
CA GLY A 74 16.53 3.29 -14.28
C GLY A 74 17.18 2.07 -13.63
N ASN A 75 17.60 2.15 -12.37
CA ASN A 75 18.06 1.00 -11.61
C ASN A 75 16.86 0.19 -11.07
N ILE A 76 16.92 -1.14 -11.14
CA ILE A 76 15.83 -2.03 -10.73
C ILE A 76 15.80 -2.13 -9.19
N LEU A 77 14.70 -1.67 -8.59
CA LEU A 77 14.41 -1.83 -7.17
C LEU A 77 13.59 -3.09 -6.88
N VAL A 78 12.64 -3.41 -7.77
CA VAL A 78 11.85 -4.64 -7.69
C VAL A 78 11.81 -5.29 -9.06
N GLY A 79 12.30 -6.52 -9.14
CA GLY A 79 12.38 -7.30 -10.35
C GLY A 79 11.53 -8.57 -10.32
N ASN A 80 11.67 -9.36 -11.39
CA ASN A 80 11.12 -10.71 -11.47
C ASN A 80 12.26 -11.67 -11.83
N GLU A 81 12.28 -12.83 -11.17
CA GLU A 81 13.13 -13.95 -11.55
C GLU A 81 12.26 -15.05 -12.14
N PRO A 82 12.54 -15.48 -13.41
CA PRO A 82 11.80 -16.58 -13.99
C PRO A 82 12.23 -17.90 -13.31
N GLN A 83 11.24 -18.70 -12.95
CA GLN A 83 11.46 -20.04 -12.39
C GLN A 83 10.65 -21.06 -13.16
N HIS A 84 11.19 -22.26 -13.35
CA HIS A 84 10.43 -23.37 -13.91
C HIS A 84 9.31 -23.77 -12.95
N SER A 85 8.15 -24.04 -13.50
CA SER A 85 6.97 -24.47 -12.76
C SER A 85 6.36 -25.71 -13.42
N ILE A 86 5.94 -26.66 -12.59
CA ILE A 86 5.12 -27.78 -12.99
C ILE A 86 3.73 -27.48 -12.49
N THR A 87 2.78 -27.36 -13.41
CA THR A 87 1.42 -26.89 -13.15
C THR A 87 0.42 -28.01 -13.36
N TYR A 88 -0.76 -27.83 -12.79
CA TYR A 88 -1.92 -28.70 -13.00
C TYR A 88 -3.17 -27.87 -13.22
N THR A 89 -3.87 -28.14 -14.33
CA THR A 89 -5.19 -27.57 -14.63
C THR A 89 -6.26 -28.62 -14.34
N ARG A 90 -7.11 -28.34 -13.34
CA ARG A 90 -8.19 -29.25 -12.98
C ARG A 90 -9.30 -29.22 -14.00
N GLY A 91 -9.64 -30.37 -14.61
CA GLY A 91 -10.82 -30.48 -15.49
C GLY A 91 -12.14 -30.26 -14.75
N ALA A 92 -13.20 -29.90 -15.48
CA ALA A 92 -14.51 -29.59 -14.89
C ALA A 92 -15.11 -30.75 -14.07
N ASN A 93 -14.91 -31.98 -14.52
CA ASN A 93 -15.46 -33.18 -13.93
C ASN A 93 -14.43 -34.15 -13.34
N THR A 94 -13.17 -33.67 -13.17
CA THR A 94 -12.08 -34.53 -12.67
C THR A 94 -12.35 -34.95 -11.22
N THR A 95 -12.38 -36.23 -11.01
CA THR A 95 -12.61 -36.88 -9.69
C THR A 95 -11.35 -36.88 -8.83
N ALA A 96 -11.52 -37.07 -7.51
CA ALA A 96 -10.39 -37.17 -6.59
C ALA A 96 -9.53 -38.42 -6.90
N GLU A 97 -10.15 -39.53 -7.34
CA GLU A 97 -9.44 -40.74 -7.74
C GLU A 97 -8.58 -40.54 -8.98
N GLU A 98 -9.07 -39.84 -9.99
CA GLU A 98 -8.28 -39.50 -11.19
C GLU A 98 -7.11 -38.60 -10.83
N MET A 99 -7.31 -37.59 -9.98
CA MET A 99 -6.22 -36.77 -9.48
C MET A 99 -5.16 -37.57 -8.70
N ALA A 100 -5.58 -38.52 -7.86
CA ALA A 100 -4.65 -39.38 -7.12
C ALA A 100 -3.81 -40.26 -8.06
N LYS A 101 -4.39 -40.77 -9.16
CA LYS A 101 -3.65 -41.51 -10.20
C LYS A 101 -2.61 -40.66 -10.89
N VAL A 102 -2.95 -39.42 -11.28
CA VAL A 102 -2.02 -38.47 -11.88
C VAL A 102 -0.92 -38.08 -10.88
N ALA A 103 -1.29 -37.83 -9.61
CA ALA A 103 -0.33 -37.53 -8.54
C ALA A 103 0.68 -38.66 -8.35
N SER A 104 0.24 -39.91 -8.36
CA SER A 104 1.11 -41.09 -8.29
C SER A 104 2.03 -41.23 -9.50
N ALA A 105 1.55 -40.94 -10.71
CA ALA A 105 2.38 -40.94 -11.90
C ALA A 105 3.43 -39.81 -11.88
N LEU A 106 3.02 -38.62 -11.41
CA LEU A 106 3.89 -37.45 -11.35
C LEU A 106 4.98 -37.58 -10.27
N SER A 107 4.69 -38.22 -9.12
CA SER A 107 5.69 -38.46 -8.05
C SER A 107 6.89 -39.30 -8.49
N ALA A 108 6.75 -40.11 -9.55
CA ALA A 108 7.86 -40.84 -10.14
C ALA A 108 8.84 -39.93 -10.93
N LEU A 109 8.43 -38.74 -11.28
CA LEU A 109 9.16 -37.80 -12.16
C LEU A 109 9.74 -36.61 -11.43
N ILE A 110 9.09 -36.17 -10.31
CA ILE A 110 9.47 -34.98 -9.52
C ILE A 110 9.52 -35.32 -8.04
N SER A 111 10.26 -34.51 -7.28
CA SER A 111 10.24 -34.57 -5.82
C SER A 111 9.61 -33.33 -5.21
N VAL A 112 8.75 -33.51 -4.19
CA VAL A 112 7.98 -32.44 -3.53
C VAL A 112 8.15 -32.57 -2.01
N SER A 113 8.35 -31.43 -1.31
CA SER A 113 8.44 -31.41 0.16
C SER A 113 7.14 -31.92 0.82
N ILE A 114 7.32 -32.76 1.85
CA ILE A 114 6.26 -33.34 2.68
C ILE A 114 6.05 -32.60 4.01
N GLU A 115 6.86 -31.56 4.29
CA GLU A 115 6.86 -30.85 5.59
C GLU A 115 5.53 -30.14 5.90
N GLU A 116 4.77 -29.76 4.89
CA GLU A 116 3.49 -29.06 5.05
C GLU A 116 2.27 -29.98 5.07
N LEU A 117 2.46 -31.31 5.08
CA LEU A 117 1.35 -32.26 5.16
C LEU A 117 0.76 -32.31 6.55
N THR A 118 -0.56 -32.20 6.62
CA THR A 118 -1.32 -32.39 7.86
C THR A 118 -1.97 -33.79 7.87
N GLU A 119 -2.38 -34.26 9.05
CA GLU A 119 -3.16 -35.50 9.18
C GLU A 119 -4.42 -35.48 8.29
N ARG A 120 -5.06 -34.35 8.17
CA ARG A 120 -6.24 -34.17 7.30
C ARG A 120 -5.89 -34.39 5.83
N ASP A 121 -4.78 -33.87 5.37
CA ASP A 121 -4.35 -34.04 3.97
C ASP A 121 -4.08 -35.52 3.64
N LEU A 122 -3.53 -36.28 4.59
CA LEU A 122 -3.34 -37.72 4.46
C LEU A 122 -4.66 -38.47 4.42
N LYS A 123 -5.64 -38.07 5.22
CA LYS A 123 -6.99 -38.64 5.20
C LYS A 123 -7.73 -38.32 3.90
N ASP A 124 -7.61 -37.10 3.39
CA ASP A 124 -8.18 -36.71 2.09
C ASP A 124 -7.61 -37.54 0.94
N TYR A 125 -6.28 -37.77 0.95
CA TYR A 125 -5.65 -38.66 -0.02
C TYR A 125 -6.12 -40.10 0.14
N TRP A 126 -6.24 -40.59 1.37
CA TRP A 126 -6.75 -41.93 1.64
C TRP A 126 -8.16 -42.14 1.10
N MET A 127 -9.05 -41.17 1.32
CA MET A 127 -10.44 -41.19 0.78
C MET A 127 -10.44 -41.24 -0.75
N ALA A 128 -9.58 -40.44 -1.38
CA ALA A 128 -9.48 -40.40 -2.83
C ALA A 128 -9.11 -41.76 -3.46
N VAL A 129 -8.24 -42.52 -2.78
CA VAL A 129 -7.74 -43.83 -3.26
C VAL A 129 -8.64 -44.99 -2.81
N ASN A 130 -9.30 -44.88 -1.64
CA ASN A 130 -10.05 -45.95 -1.01
C ASN A 130 -11.54 -45.63 -0.86
N ASN A 131 -12.14 -44.93 -1.84
CA ASN A 131 -13.54 -44.49 -1.79
C ASN A 131 -14.51 -45.65 -1.59
N GLU A 132 -14.31 -46.80 -2.24
CA GLU A 132 -15.18 -47.99 -2.07
C GLU A 132 -15.10 -48.50 -0.61
N VAL A 133 -13.90 -48.57 -0.01
CA VAL A 133 -13.71 -48.99 1.38
C VAL A 133 -14.37 -47.99 2.35
N MET A 134 -14.29 -46.67 2.05
CA MET A 134 -14.98 -45.66 2.84
C MET A 134 -16.49 -45.87 2.80
N LEU A 135 -17.08 -46.10 1.63
CA LEU A 135 -18.51 -46.34 1.47
C LEU A 135 -18.99 -47.61 2.22
N GLU A 136 -18.14 -48.64 2.39
CA GLU A 136 -18.43 -49.79 3.20
C GLU A 136 -18.40 -49.52 4.72
N ARG A 137 -17.61 -48.55 5.15
CA ARG A 137 -17.51 -48.11 6.56
C ARG A 137 -18.70 -47.24 7.02
N LEU A 138 -19.41 -46.62 6.07
CA LEU A 138 -20.57 -45.75 6.34
C LEU A 138 -21.84 -46.59 6.49
N THR A 139 -22.68 -46.27 7.47
CA THR A 139 -24.03 -46.77 7.62
C THR A 139 -24.97 -46.11 6.58
N ASP A 140 -26.12 -46.72 6.35
CA ASP A 140 -27.09 -46.19 5.38
C ASP A 140 -27.61 -44.79 5.79
N ASP A 141 -27.73 -44.52 7.11
CA ASP A 141 -28.16 -43.21 7.62
C ASP A 141 -27.06 -42.16 7.42
N GLU A 142 -25.76 -42.50 7.61
CA GLU A 142 -24.66 -41.62 7.41
C GLU A 142 -24.46 -41.21 5.96
N LYS A 143 -24.73 -42.11 5.00
CA LYS A 143 -24.71 -41.80 3.54
C LYS A 143 -25.75 -40.79 3.09
N LEU A 144 -26.75 -40.51 3.92
CA LEU A 144 -27.82 -39.53 3.64
C LEU A 144 -27.47 -38.13 4.23
N LEU A 145 -26.39 -37.97 4.97
CA LEU A 145 -25.97 -36.70 5.55
C LEU A 145 -25.63 -35.64 4.47
N PRO A 146 -25.82 -34.36 4.76
CA PRO A 146 -25.34 -33.30 3.88
C PRO A 146 -23.82 -33.40 3.70
N GLY A 147 -23.28 -32.95 2.57
CA GLY A 147 -21.89 -33.17 2.18
C GLY A 147 -20.84 -32.74 3.20
N SER A 148 -21.06 -31.66 3.95
CA SER A 148 -20.13 -31.22 5.01
C SER A 148 -20.18 -32.14 6.24
N GLU A 149 -21.36 -32.56 6.66
CA GLU A 149 -21.54 -33.48 7.81
C GLU A 149 -21.06 -34.90 7.46
N LEU A 150 -21.31 -35.33 6.23
CA LEU A 150 -20.82 -36.63 5.72
C LEU A 150 -19.30 -36.65 5.73
N TYR A 151 -18.66 -35.58 5.24
CA TYR A 151 -17.21 -35.46 5.20
C TYR A 151 -16.57 -35.52 6.62
N ASP A 152 -17.17 -34.85 7.61
CA ASP A 152 -16.69 -34.93 8.99
C ASP A 152 -16.76 -36.35 9.55
N VAL A 153 -17.85 -37.09 9.27
CA VAL A 153 -18.00 -38.50 9.64
C VAL A 153 -16.97 -39.38 8.91
N GLU A 154 -16.72 -39.15 7.64
CA GLU A 154 -15.70 -39.86 6.87
C GLU A 154 -14.31 -39.68 7.47
N LEU A 155 -13.95 -38.43 7.85
CA LEU A 155 -12.67 -38.15 8.53
C LEU A 155 -12.51 -38.87 9.87
N GLU A 156 -13.61 -39.04 10.65
CA GLU A 156 -13.59 -39.74 11.92
C GLU A 156 -13.41 -41.26 11.76
N LYS A 157 -13.86 -41.82 10.65
CA LYS A 157 -13.74 -43.26 10.38
C LYS A 157 -12.39 -43.70 9.85
N ILE A 158 -11.52 -42.75 9.51
CA ILE A 158 -10.14 -43.03 9.07
C ILE A 158 -9.23 -43.10 10.29
N THR A 159 -8.59 -44.24 10.49
CA THR A 159 -7.72 -44.50 11.63
C THR A 159 -6.29 -44.06 11.35
N ALA A 160 -5.47 -43.95 12.39
CA ALA A 160 -4.04 -43.66 12.23
C ALA A 160 -3.28 -44.76 11.46
N GLU A 161 -3.78 -46.01 11.48
CA GLU A 161 -3.20 -47.11 10.72
C GLU A 161 -3.47 -46.97 9.21
N ASP A 162 -4.63 -46.44 8.83
CA ASP A 162 -4.98 -46.20 7.43
C ASP A 162 -4.06 -45.19 6.74
N ILE A 163 -3.53 -44.22 7.52
CA ILE A 163 -2.68 -43.12 7.02
C ILE A 163 -1.19 -43.28 7.41
N ALA A 164 -0.80 -44.48 7.83
CA ALA A 164 0.59 -44.78 8.18
C ALA A 164 1.48 -44.94 6.92
N TYR A 165 1.51 -43.88 6.09
CA TYR A 165 2.20 -43.84 4.82
C TYR A 165 3.73 -43.74 4.98
N THR A 166 4.44 -44.39 4.06
CA THR A 166 5.87 -44.15 3.83
C THR A 166 6.13 -42.75 3.31
N ASP A 167 7.37 -42.28 3.31
CA ASP A 167 7.69 -40.94 2.80
C ASP A 167 7.41 -40.81 1.30
N ASP A 168 7.60 -41.87 0.50
CA ASP A 168 7.22 -41.90 -0.93
C ASP A 168 5.69 -41.72 -1.09
N GLU A 169 4.89 -42.41 -0.29
CA GLU A 169 3.41 -42.27 -0.31
C GLU A 169 2.96 -40.90 0.19
N LYS A 170 3.65 -40.32 1.16
CA LYS A 170 3.41 -38.92 1.60
C LYS A 170 3.73 -37.92 0.48
N GLU A 171 4.73 -38.19 -0.31
CA GLU A 171 5.05 -37.33 -1.47
C GLU A 171 3.90 -37.33 -2.49
N ILE A 172 3.31 -38.51 -2.79
CA ILE A 172 2.11 -38.59 -3.62
C ILE A 172 0.96 -37.81 -3.00
N ALA A 173 0.74 -37.95 -1.69
CA ALA A 173 -0.31 -37.19 -0.96
C ALA A 173 -0.04 -35.68 -1.01
N ALA A 174 1.22 -35.22 -0.98
CA ALA A 174 1.57 -33.81 -1.11
C ALA A 174 1.27 -33.26 -2.51
N ILE A 175 1.52 -34.03 -3.56
CA ILE A 175 1.14 -33.68 -4.93
C ILE A 175 -0.37 -33.64 -5.06
N PHE A 176 -1.06 -34.69 -4.58
CA PHE A 176 -2.53 -34.76 -4.59
C PHE A 176 -3.18 -33.58 -3.88
N LYS A 177 -2.70 -33.21 -2.68
CA LYS A 177 -3.16 -32.04 -1.94
C LYS A 177 -3.14 -30.78 -2.79
N ARG A 178 -2.02 -30.52 -3.50
CA ARG A 178 -1.87 -29.33 -4.36
C ARG A 178 -2.83 -29.39 -5.55
N MET A 179 -2.97 -30.55 -6.20
CA MET A 179 -3.92 -30.75 -7.28
C MET A 179 -5.37 -30.56 -6.82
N ASN A 180 -5.72 -31.11 -5.64
CA ASN A 180 -7.09 -31.02 -5.09
C ASN A 180 -7.46 -29.63 -4.61
N SER A 181 -6.48 -28.77 -4.32
CA SER A 181 -6.70 -27.35 -3.98
C SER A 181 -7.09 -26.50 -5.19
N ALA A 182 -6.85 -26.98 -6.41
CA ALA A 182 -7.22 -26.28 -7.64
C ALA A 182 -8.75 -26.21 -7.80
N TYR A 183 -9.25 -25.04 -8.10
CA TYR A 183 -10.65 -24.88 -8.55
C TYR A 183 -10.84 -25.52 -9.93
N ALA A 184 -12.05 -25.98 -10.20
CA ALA A 184 -12.37 -26.50 -11.52
C ALA A 184 -12.03 -25.46 -12.60
N LEU A 185 -11.31 -25.90 -13.63
CA LEU A 185 -10.85 -25.10 -14.77
C LEU A 185 -9.87 -23.97 -14.39
N SER A 186 -9.19 -24.10 -13.26
CA SER A 186 -8.06 -23.22 -12.89
C SER A 186 -6.75 -23.99 -12.88
N THR A 187 -5.67 -23.29 -13.23
CA THR A 187 -4.30 -23.81 -13.13
C THR A 187 -3.75 -23.50 -11.74
N THR A 188 -3.07 -24.47 -11.15
CA THR A 188 -2.31 -24.29 -9.89
C THR A 188 -0.91 -24.83 -10.07
N SER A 189 0.06 -24.28 -9.34
CA SER A 189 1.43 -24.79 -9.35
C SER A 189 1.56 -25.98 -8.41
N ILE A 190 2.07 -27.09 -8.94
CA ILE A 190 2.43 -28.28 -8.17
C ILE A 190 3.81 -28.11 -7.56
N LYS A 191 4.77 -27.64 -8.37
CA LYS A 191 6.12 -27.32 -7.94
C LYS A 191 6.63 -26.12 -8.74
N ASN A 192 7.00 -25.02 -8.05
CA ASN A 192 7.57 -23.83 -8.66
C ASN A 192 8.84 -23.36 -7.93
N LYS A 193 9.36 -24.17 -7.02
CA LYS A 193 10.60 -23.92 -6.30
C LYS A 193 11.55 -25.09 -6.52
N ASP A 194 12.80 -24.79 -6.84
CA ASP A 194 13.84 -25.79 -7.02
C ASP A 194 13.48 -26.87 -8.07
N VAL A 195 12.78 -26.48 -9.15
CA VAL A 195 12.50 -27.37 -10.28
C VAL A 195 13.78 -27.52 -11.10
N SER A 196 14.33 -28.71 -11.09
CA SER A 196 15.55 -29.00 -11.87
C SER A 196 15.24 -29.16 -13.36
N ASN A 197 16.23 -28.86 -14.22
CA ASN A 197 16.12 -29.12 -15.67
C ASN A 197 15.83 -30.58 -15.98
N GLU A 198 16.28 -31.51 -15.12
CA GLU A 198 16.03 -32.92 -15.27
C GLU A 198 14.60 -33.31 -14.97
N GLU A 199 13.99 -32.73 -13.91
CA GLU A 199 12.57 -32.90 -13.62
C GLU A 199 11.71 -32.32 -14.74
N LEU A 200 12.05 -31.12 -15.21
CA LEU A 200 11.35 -30.46 -16.32
C LEU A 200 11.36 -31.35 -17.58
N ALA A 201 12.53 -31.88 -17.96
CA ALA A 201 12.64 -32.76 -19.12
C ALA A 201 11.81 -34.04 -18.95
N ARG A 202 11.91 -34.70 -17.78
CA ARG A 202 11.12 -35.92 -17.47
C ARG A 202 9.64 -35.68 -17.55
N VAL A 203 9.15 -34.60 -16.99
CA VAL A 203 7.70 -34.25 -17.04
C VAL A 203 7.30 -33.96 -18.49
N SER A 204 8.07 -33.12 -19.22
CA SER A 204 7.78 -32.75 -20.62
C SER A 204 7.67 -33.97 -21.53
N GLU A 205 8.53 -34.97 -21.35
CA GLU A 205 8.53 -36.23 -22.14
C GLU A 205 7.31 -37.11 -21.81
N ASN A 206 6.67 -36.94 -20.63
CA ASN A 206 5.60 -37.78 -20.14
C ASN A 206 4.22 -37.09 -20.10
N LEU A 207 4.11 -35.87 -20.60
CA LEU A 207 2.83 -35.07 -20.54
C LEU A 207 1.63 -35.84 -21.10
N ALA A 208 1.79 -36.64 -22.15
CA ALA A 208 0.70 -37.44 -22.73
C ALA A 208 0.05 -38.44 -21.75
N GLY A 209 0.74 -38.84 -20.68
CA GLY A 209 0.26 -39.73 -19.63
C GLY A 209 -0.21 -38.99 -18.37
N LEU A 210 -0.05 -37.65 -18.31
CA LEU A 210 -0.31 -36.82 -17.13
C LEU A 210 -1.42 -35.80 -17.41
N SER A 211 -2.66 -36.28 -17.44
CA SER A 211 -3.82 -35.44 -17.78
C SER A 211 -3.88 -34.17 -16.89
N GLY A 212 -3.91 -33.00 -17.53
CA GLY A 212 -3.96 -31.70 -16.88
C GLY A 212 -2.64 -31.15 -16.34
N VAL A 213 -1.57 -31.96 -16.34
CA VAL A 213 -0.21 -31.47 -15.97
C VAL A 213 0.43 -30.76 -17.16
N ASP A 214 1.14 -29.69 -16.89
CA ASP A 214 1.92 -28.95 -17.88
C ASP A 214 3.19 -28.37 -17.25
N VAL A 215 4.09 -27.86 -18.08
CA VAL A 215 5.28 -27.12 -17.66
C VAL A 215 5.14 -25.66 -18.07
N ALA A 216 5.42 -24.77 -17.15
CA ALA A 216 5.25 -23.34 -17.34
C ALA A 216 6.44 -22.56 -16.76
N THR A 217 6.52 -21.27 -17.05
CA THR A 217 7.38 -20.34 -16.34
C THR A 217 6.58 -19.60 -15.29
N ASP A 218 7.02 -19.66 -14.05
CA ASP A 218 6.53 -18.83 -12.96
C ASP A 218 7.47 -17.64 -12.71
N TRP A 219 6.98 -16.60 -12.08
CA TRP A 219 7.73 -15.37 -11.83
C TRP A 219 7.76 -15.08 -10.33
N VAL A 220 8.96 -15.02 -9.77
CA VAL A 220 9.17 -14.69 -8.36
C VAL A 220 9.64 -13.24 -8.25
N ARG A 221 9.02 -12.48 -7.36
CA ARG A 221 9.44 -11.11 -7.04
C ARG A 221 10.79 -11.12 -6.36
N ILE A 222 11.74 -10.34 -6.88
CA ILE A 222 13.07 -10.15 -6.30
C ILE A 222 13.29 -8.69 -5.94
N TYR A 223 14.10 -8.47 -4.92
CA TYR A 223 14.47 -7.15 -4.39
C TYR A 223 16.00 -7.07 -4.38
N PRO A 224 16.62 -6.57 -5.46
CA PRO A 224 18.09 -6.57 -5.60
C PRO A 224 18.82 -5.84 -4.47
N GLU A 225 18.20 -4.78 -3.94
CA GLU A 225 18.72 -3.97 -2.85
C GLU A 225 18.31 -4.47 -1.44
N SER A 226 17.87 -5.73 -1.33
CA SER A 226 17.49 -6.41 -0.09
C SER A 226 16.45 -5.65 0.73
N ASP A 227 16.86 -5.02 1.85
CA ASP A 227 15.96 -4.38 2.80
C ASP A 227 15.69 -2.90 2.51
N LEU A 228 16.33 -2.34 1.47
CA LEU A 228 16.21 -0.92 1.13
C LEU A 228 14.77 -0.59 0.70
N LEU A 229 14.12 0.34 1.40
CA LEU A 229 12.71 0.73 1.17
C LEU A 229 11.73 -0.44 1.13
N ARG A 230 12.10 -1.59 1.68
CA ARG A 230 11.33 -2.84 1.54
C ARG A 230 9.88 -2.69 2.00
N SER A 231 9.66 -1.98 3.07
CA SER A 231 8.32 -1.70 3.61
C SER A 231 7.48 -0.79 2.70
N ILE A 232 8.11 0.17 2.02
CA ILE A 232 7.45 1.11 1.07
C ILE A 232 7.16 0.44 -0.27
N LEU A 233 8.12 -0.31 -0.81
CA LEU A 233 7.95 -1.06 -2.05
C LEU A 233 6.81 -2.07 -1.92
N GLY A 234 6.65 -2.64 -0.74
CA GLY A 234 5.59 -3.59 -0.44
C GLY A 234 5.87 -4.99 -0.96
N GLY A 235 4.84 -5.80 -1.09
CA GLY A 235 4.95 -7.18 -1.53
C GLY A 235 3.71 -7.70 -2.23
N VAL A 236 3.81 -8.94 -2.71
CA VAL A 236 2.70 -9.65 -3.34
C VAL A 236 2.28 -10.86 -2.50
N THR A 237 1.03 -11.26 -2.60
CA THR A 237 0.55 -12.49 -1.96
C THR A 237 1.20 -13.72 -2.61
N SER A 238 1.24 -14.83 -1.88
CA SER A 238 1.57 -16.13 -2.45
C SER A 238 0.32 -16.75 -3.10
N GLU A 239 0.49 -17.67 -4.03
CA GLU A 239 -0.61 -18.43 -4.64
C GLU A 239 -1.48 -19.17 -3.58
N LYS A 240 -0.86 -19.63 -2.49
CA LYS A 240 -1.55 -20.28 -1.35
C LYS A 240 -2.47 -19.32 -0.60
N ILE A 241 -2.06 -18.06 -0.44
CA ILE A 241 -2.86 -17.00 0.20
C ILE A 241 -3.92 -16.49 -0.78
N GLY A 242 -3.54 -16.28 -2.04
CA GLY A 242 -4.40 -15.73 -3.08
C GLY A 242 -4.87 -14.32 -2.78
N LEU A 243 -6.13 -14.03 -3.12
CA LEU A 243 -6.71 -12.70 -2.91
C LEU A 243 -6.91 -12.41 -1.41
N PRO A 244 -6.61 -11.17 -0.94
CA PRO A 244 -6.89 -10.74 0.42
C PRO A 244 -8.39 -10.88 0.75
N SER A 245 -8.69 -11.45 1.93
CA SER A 245 -10.06 -11.84 2.32
C SER A 245 -11.07 -10.68 2.33
N ASP A 246 -10.62 -9.48 2.65
CA ASP A 246 -11.41 -8.25 2.69
C ASP A 246 -11.65 -7.63 1.30
N GLN A 247 -10.89 -8.02 0.27
CA GLN A 247 -10.95 -7.48 -1.08
C GLN A 247 -11.35 -8.50 -2.16
N VAL A 248 -11.62 -9.77 -1.76
CA VAL A 248 -11.94 -10.88 -2.70
C VAL A 248 -13.02 -10.48 -3.70
N ALA A 249 -14.15 -9.90 -3.24
CA ALA A 249 -15.25 -9.53 -4.12
C ALA A 249 -14.84 -8.50 -5.18
N THR A 250 -14.00 -7.54 -4.81
CA THR A 250 -13.48 -6.49 -5.70
C THR A 250 -12.57 -7.07 -6.78
N TYR A 251 -11.63 -7.94 -6.39
CA TYR A 251 -10.72 -8.56 -7.34
C TYR A 251 -11.44 -9.54 -8.28
N LEU A 252 -12.38 -10.36 -7.77
CA LEU A 252 -13.19 -11.24 -8.61
C LEU A 252 -13.99 -10.46 -9.65
N ALA A 253 -14.55 -9.29 -9.27
CA ALA A 253 -15.27 -8.42 -10.20
C ALA A 253 -14.34 -7.82 -11.29
N LYS A 254 -13.05 -7.71 -11.03
CA LYS A 254 -12.02 -7.28 -11.99
C LYS A 254 -11.45 -8.45 -12.83
N GLY A 255 -11.94 -9.67 -12.64
CA GLY A 255 -11.51 -10.84 -13.42
C GLY A 255 -10.33 -11.63 -12.84
N TYR A 256 -9.93 -11.35 -11.60
CA TYR A 256 -8.91 -12.14 -10.91
C TYR A 256 -9.47 -13.49 -10.48
N ALA A 257 -8.62 -14.51 -10.44
CA ALA A 257 -8.91 -15.79 -9.83
C ALA A 257 -8.58 -15.74 -8.32
N ARG A 258 -9.21 -16.64 -7.52
CA ARG A 258 -9.03 -16.65 -6.06
C ARG A 258 -7.60 -16.89 -5.60
N ASN A 259 -6.83 -17.64 -6.37
CA ASN A 259 -5.44 -17.98 -6.12
C ASN A 259 -4.43 -17.02 -6.79
N ASP A 260 -4.91 -15.93 -7.41
CA ASP A 260 -4.01 -14.95 -8.01
C ASP A 260 -3.14 -14.26 -6.97
N ARG A 261 -1.89 -14.04 -7.34
CA ARG A 261 -0.96 -13.23 -6.58
C ARG A 261 -1.20 -11.76 -6.91
N VAL A 262 -1.51 -10.97 -5.90
CA VAL A 262 -1.78 -9.53 -6.02
C VAL A 262 -0.92 -8.74 -5.06
N GLY A 263 -0.68 -7.47 -5.33
CA GLY A 263 -0.04 -6.56 -4.40
C GLY A 263 -0.85 -6.49 -3.11
N ASN A 264 -0.20 -6.74 -1.97
CA ASN A 264 -0.85 -6.79 -0.66
C ASN A 264 -0.46 -5.65 0.26
N SER A 265 0.48 -4.80 -0.15
CA SER A 265 0.95 -3.69 0.65
C SER A 265 1.60 -2.60 -0.20
N TYR A 266 1.40 -1.37 0.23
CA TYR A 266 2.01 -0.12 -0.24
C TYR A 266 2.10 0.05 -1.76
N LEU A 267 3.27 0.28 -2.38
CA LEU A 267 3.38 0.52 -3.83
C LEU A 267 2.85 -0.66 -4.65
N GLU A 268 3.18 -1.89 -4.26
CA GLU A 268 2.66 -3.08 -4.93
C GLU A 268 1.13 -3.16 -4.91
N GLN A 269 0.50 -2.71 -3.81
CA GLN A 269 -0.97 -2.68 -3.67
C GLN A 269 -1.59 -1.48 -4.39
N GLU A 270 -1.03 -0.28 -4.24
CA GLU A 270 -1.56 0.95 -4.82
C GLU A 270 -1.56 0.88 -6.35
N TYR A 271 -0.47 0.36 -6.91
CA TYR A 271 -0.29 0.25 -8.36
C TYR A 271 -0.56 -1.15 -8.92
N GLU A 272 -1.35 -1.98 -8.20
CA GLU A 272 -1.72 -3.34 -8.67
C GLU A 272 -2.26 -3.33 -10.10
N SER A 273 -3.12 -2.40 -10.45
CA SER A 273 -3.74 -2.33 -11.79
C SER A 273 -2.75 -2.01 -12.92
N VAL A 274 -1.60 -1.43 -12.59
CA VAL A 274 -0.51 -1.13 -13.52
C VAL A 274 0.45 -2.32 -13.59
N LEU A 275 0.87 -2.81 -12.42
CA LEU A 275 1.90 -3.82 -12.29
C LEU A 275 1.45 -5.23 -12.69
N SER A 276 0.16 -5.58 -12.58
CA SER A 276 -0.33 -6.95 -12.79
C SER A 276 -0.36 -7.40 -14.25
N GLY A 277 -0.41 -6.46 -15.20
CA GLY A 277 -0.52 -6.79 -16.63
C GLY A 277 -1.87 -7.40 -17.02
N THR A 278 -1.91 -8.00 -18.19
CA THR A 278 -3.07 -8.73 -18.71
C THR A 278 -2.68 -10.18 -18.94
N LYS A 279 -3.36 -11.09 -18.25
CA LYS A 279 -3.09 -12.52 -18.30
C LYS A 279 -3.18 -13.08 -19.72
N SER A 280 -2.33 -14.08 -20.01
CA SER A 280 -2.50 -14.89 -21.22
C SER A 280 -3.80 -15.72 -21.13
N GLN A 281 -4.33 -16.08 -22.28
CA GLN A 281 -5.57 -16.86 -22.39
C GLN A 281 -5.32 -18.09 -23.25
N TRP A 282 -5.72 -19.25 -22.72
CA TRP A 282 -5.59 -20.52 -23.36
C TRP A 282 -6.96 -21.17 -23.52
N GLU A 283 -7.30 -21.62 -24.71
CA GLU A 283 -8.46 -22.44 -24.94
C GLU A 283 -8.10 -23.89 -24.60
N THR A 284 -8.79 -24.43 -23.60
CA THR A 284 -8.61 -25.80 -23.15
C THR A 284 -9.69 -26.67 -23.79
N ILE A 285 -9.28 -27.61 -24.61
CA ILE A 285 -10.18 -28.58 -25.27
C ILE A 285 -10.29 -29.79 -24.36
N THR A 286 -11.51 -30.14 -23.99
CA THR A 286 -11.80 -31.30 -23.15
C THR A 286 -12.52 -32.40 -23.97
N ASP A 287 -12.27 -33.66 -23.62
CA ASP A 287 -13.02 -34.79 -24.16
C ASP A 287 -14.42 -34.92 -23.52
N GLN A 288 -15.17 -35.93 -23.94
CA GLN A 288 -16.53 -36.19 -23.42
C GLN A 288 -16.58 -36.54 -21.92
N SER A 289 -15.44 -36.90 -21.33
CA SER A 289 -15.30 -37.15 -19.88
C SER A 289 -14.95 -35.88 -19.12
N GLY A 290 -14.62 -34.77 -19.80
CA GLY A 290 -14.17 -33.54 -19.23
C GLY A 290 -12.66 -33.51 -18.96
N ALA A 291 -11.89 -34.49 -19.43
CA ALA A 291 -10.43 -34.49 -19.34
C ALA A 291 -9.81 -33.56 -20.38
N VAL A 292 -8.78 -32.82 -20.00
CA VAL A 292 -8.03 -31.91 -20.89
C VAL A 292 -7.24 -32.71 -21.89
N VAL A 293 -7.50 -32.55 -23.19
CA VAL A 293 -6.84 -33.26 -24.29
C VAL A 293 -5.93 -32.37 -25.13
N ALA A 294 -6.20 -31.06 -25.17
CA ALA A 294 -5.35 -30.08 -25.85
C ALA A 294 -5.50 -28.70 -25.23
N ARG A 295 -4.49 -27.85 -25.43
CA ARG A 295 -4.53 -26.41 -25.10
C ARG A 295 -4.00 -25.63 -26.30
N GLU A 296 -4.70 -24.55 -26.65
CA GLU A 296 -4.30 -23.63 -27.72
C GLU A 296 -4.25 -22.22 -27.14
N GLU A 297 -3.17 -21.48 -27.38
CA GLU A 297 -3.03 -20.11 -26.95
C GLU A 297 -3.93 -19.21 -27.80
N SER A 298 -4.92 -18.56 -27.17
CA SER A 298 -5.80 -17.59 -27.84
C SER A 298 -5.38 -16.15 -27.64
N TYR A 299 -4.60 -15.86 -26.59
CA TYR A 299 -4.02 -14.55 -26.32
C TYR A 299 -2.74 -14.69 -25.48
N GLU A 300 -1.62 -14.17 -26.00
CA GLU A 300 -0.29 -14.27 -25.38
C GLU A 300 -0.19 -13.56 -24.01
N GLY A 301 -1.11 -12.63 -23.74
CA GLY A 301 -1.03 -11.77 -22.57
C GLY A 301 -0.16 -10.53 -22.80
N LYS A 302 -0.13 -9.65 -21.81
CA LYS A 302 0.74 -8.47 -21.78
C LYS A 302 1.36 -8.38 -20.38
N ALA A 303 2.68 -8.34 -20.29
CA ALA A 303 3.39 -8.07 -19.04
C ALA A 303 2.89 -6.76 -18.41
N GLY A 304 2.99 -6.66 -17.09
CA GLY A 304 2.65 -5.43 -16.38
C GLY A 304 3.50 -4.25 -16.84
N ASP A 305 2.94 -3.04 -16.74
CA ASP A 305 3.69 -1.81 -17.02
C ASP A 305 4.57 -1.48 -15.80
N ASN A 306 5.72 -0.85 -16.06
CA ASN A 306 6.76 -0.56 -15.09
C ASN A 306 6.50 0.77 -14.38
N LEU A 307 6.90 0.88 -13.13
CA LEU A 307 6.94 2.14 -12.39
C LEU A 307 8.35 2.70 -12.37
N VAL A 308 8.47 4.00 -12.58
CA VAL A 308 9.70 4.77 -12.31
C VAL A 308 9.42 5.66 -11.11
N LEU A 309 10.22 5.47 -10.06
CA LEU A 309 10.09 6.26 -8.84
C LEU A 309 10.82 7.59 -8.94
N THR A 310 10.49 8.50 -8.04
CA THR A 310 11.20 9.77 -7.82
C THR A 310 12.47 9.59 -7.00
N ILE A 311 12.62 8.44 -6.35
CA ILE A 311 13.75 8.07 -5.50
C ILE A 311 15.03 7.95 -6.32
N ASP A 312 16.11 8.55 -5.81
CA ASP A 312 17.49 8.33 -6.26
C ASP A 312 18.10 7.26 -5.33
N ILE A 313 18.46 6.11 -5.89
CA ILE A 313 18.89 4.96 -5.09
C ILE A 313 20.23 5.18 -4.40
N ASP A 314 21.14 5.92 -5.02
CA ASP A 314 22.45 6.20 -4.44
C ASP A 314 22.33 7.18 -3.27
N PHE A 315 21.53 8.23 -3.44
CA PHE A 315 21.18 9.13 -2.35
C PHE A 315 20.39 8.43 -1.25
N GLN A 316 19.47 7.53 -1.60
CA GLN A 316 18.74 6.71 -0.63
C GLN A 316 19.67 5.87 0.23
N LYS A 317 20.69 5.23 -0.36
CA LYS A 317 21.71 4.45 0.39
C LYS A 317 22.47 5.32 1.39
N GLU A 318 22.81 6.55 0.99
CA GLU A 318 23.50 7.49 1.87
C GLU A 318 22.64 7.89 3.08
N ILE A 319 21.35 8.22 2.89
CA ILE A 319 20.47 8.58 4.02
C ILE A 319 20.16 7.38 4.93
N GLU A 320 20.05 6.17 4.38
CA GLU A 320 19.93 4.93 5.14
C GLU A 320 21.17 4.69 6.03
N GLN A 321 22.35 4.90 5.46
CA GLN A 321 23.61 4.77 6.20
C GLN A 321 23.74 5.83 7.31
N ILE A 322 23.36 7.09 7.01
CA ILE A 322 23.35 8.18 8.02
C ILE A 322 22.44 7.82 9.19
N ALA A 323 21.22 7.30 8.92
CA ALA A 323 20.28 6.90 9.95
C ALA A 323 20.79 5.71 10.78
N THR A 324 21.36 4.71 10.13
CA THR A 324 21.94 3.51 10.74
C THR A 324 23.15 3.85 11.61
N ASP A 325 24.06 4.67 11.12
CA ASP A 325 25.24 5.11 11.87
C ASP A 325 24.87 5.94 13.09
N PHE A 326 23.83 6.77 12.97
CA PHE A 326 23.32 7.51 14.11
C PHE A 326 22.83 6.57 15.22
N LEU A 327 21.98 5.60 14.90
CA LEU A 327 21.48 4.64 15.89
C LEU A 327 22.61 3.76 16.46
N ASN A 328 23.59 3.35 15.65
CA ASN A 328 24.75 2.59 16.11
C ASN A 328 25.66 3.38 17.05
N SER A 329 25.84 4.66 16.80
CA SER A 329 26.67 5.54 17.63
C SER A 329 25.95 6.02 18.90
N ASN A 330 24.62 6.04 18.89
CA ASN A 330 23.78 6.55 19.97
C ASN A 330 23.19 5.40 20.76
N VAL A 331 23.94 4.88 21.74
CA VAL A 331 23.51 3.78 22.64
C VAL A 331 22.70 4.34 23.81
N ASP A 332 21.73 5.23 23.55
CA ASP A 332 20.78 5.70 24.56
C ASP A 332 19.62 4.68 24.64
N SER A 333 19.28 4.23 25.84
CA SER A 333 18.19 3.26 26.05
C SER A 333 16.80 3.79 25.71
N TYR A 334 16.65 5.10 25.53
CA TYR A 334 15.40 5.76 25.17
C TYR A 334 15.28 5.96 23.66
N ASN A 335 16.35 6.42 22.97
CA ASN A 335 16.28 6.67 21.54
C ASN A 335 16.47 5.39 20.74
N ASP A 336 15.36 4.84 20.24
CA ASP A 336 15.34 3.59 19.49
C ASP A 336 15.01 3.79 17.98
N ARG A 337 14.80 5.04 17.53
CA ARG A 337 14.40 5.29 16.13
C ARG A 337 14.79 6.66 15.60
N ILE A 338 14.76 6.79 14.27
CA ILE A 338 15.03 8.02 13.52
C ILE A 338 14.27 7.98 12.19
N TYR A 339 13.81 9.15 11.74
CA TYR A 339 13.14 9.33 10.46
C TYR A 339 13.74 10.50 9.70
N ILE A 340 13.95 10.31 8.39
CA ILE A 340 14.51 11.31 7.47
C ILE A 340 13.67 11.32 6.20
N VAL A 341 13.32 12.50 5.71
CA VAL A 341 12.70 12.71 4.39
C VAL A 341 13.46 13.81 3.69
N ALA A 342 13.81 13.59 2.44
CA ALA A 342 14.32 14.58 1.51
C ALA A 342 13.41 14.66 0.29
N SER A 343 13.02 15.87 -0.11
CA SER A 343 12.07 16.06 -1.22
C SER A 343 12.37 17.33 -2.01
N ASP A 344 11.92 17.37 -3.27
CA ASP A 344 11.93 18.59 -4.09
C ASP A 344 10.72 19.47 -3.68
N PRO A 345 10.95 20.69 -3.19
CA PRO A 345 9.86 21.57 -2.78
C PRO A 345 8.99 22.07 -3.93
N ASN A 346 9.48 22.04 -5.17
CA ASN A 346 8.79 22.58 -6.34
C ASN A 346 7.84 21.58 -7.01
N THR A 347 8.03 20.29 -6.74
CA THR A 347 7.22 19.21 -7.31
C THR A 347 6.55 18.34 -6.25
N GLY A 348 7.10 18.28 -5.04
CA GLY A 348 6.68 17.34 -4.00
C GLY A 348 7.29 15.95 -4.17
N GLU A 349 8.13 15.72 -5.19
CA GLU A 349 8.84 14.46 -5.38
C GLU A 349 9.68 14.09 -4.17
N ILE A 350 9.55 12.86 -3.70
CA ILE A 350 10.40 12.29 -2.65
C ILE A 350 11.70 11.81 -3.29
N LEU A 351 12.81 12.48 -2.97
CA LEU A 351 14.15 12.12 -3.47
C LEU A 351 14.77 10.97 -2.67
N GLY A 352 14.40 10.90 -1.39
CA GLY A 352 14.76 9.83 -0.49
C GLY A 352 13.98 9.90 0.82
N MET A 353 13.69 8.74 1.41
CA MET A 353 13.02 8.66 2.71
C MET A 353 13.47 7.41 3.46
N THR A 354 13.71 7.54 4.75
CA THR A 354 14.09 6.42 5.60
C THR A 354 13.52 6.54 7.01
N GLY A 355 13.20 5.41 7.58
CA GLY A 355 12.99 5.23 9.00
C GLY A 355 13.77 4.03 9.46
N LYS A 356 14.48 4.15 10.56
CA LYS A 356 15.21 3.05 11.21
C LYS A 356 14.78 2.92 12.65
N GLN A 357 14.63 1.68 13.09
CA GLN A 357 14.26 1.36 14.45
C GLN A 357 15.16 0.29 15.01
N ARG A 358 15.53 0.43 16.28
CA ARG A 358 16.18 -0.62 17.04
C ARG A 358 15.13 -1.57 17.60
N SER A 359 15.19 -2.82 17.19
CA SER A 359 14.29 -3.88 17.67
C SER A 359 14.59 -4.26 19.13
N THR A 360 13.73 -5.04 19.73
CA THR A 360 13.96 -5.64 21.08
C THR A 360 15.14 -6.61 21.11
N SER A 361 15.54 -7.18 19.96
CA SER A 361 16.76 -7.97 19.81
C SER A 361 18.03 -7.13 19.61
N ASN A 362 17.92 -5.81 19.67
CA ASN A 362 18.99 -4.83 19.47
C ASN A 362 19.53 -4.73 18.04
N GLU A 363 18.80 -5.24 17.07
CA GLU A 363 19.08 -5.08 15.65
C GLU A 363 18.45 -3.81 15.11
N ILE A 364 19.09 -3.14 14.15
CA ILE A 364 18.49 -2.01 13.44
C ILE A 364 17.74 -2.56 12.23
N VAL A 365 16.44 -2.27 12.20
CA VAL A 365 15.51 -2.73 11.16
C VAL A 365 14.90 -1.56 10.41
N ASP A 366 14.39 -1.81 9.21
CA ASP A 366 13.61 -0.84 8.44
C ASP A 366 12.31 -0.46 9.16
N ASP A 367 12.04 0.84 9.23
CA ASP A 367 10.82 1.46 9.74
C ASP A 367 10.41 2.67 8.87
N ALA A 368 10.67 2.60 7.55
CA ALA A 368 10.34 3.70 6.64
C ALA A 368 8.86 4.05 6.66
N LEU A 369 7.99 3.09 6.96
CA LEU A 369 6.55 3.33 7.17
C LEU A 369 6.25 4.28 8.34
N GLY A 370 7.11 4.34 9.34
CA GLY A 370 6.98 5.28 10.44
C GLY A 370 7.03 6.75 9.99
N VAL A 371 7.62 7.02 8.82
CA VAL A 371 7.60 8.36 8.19
C VAL A 371 6.17 8.84 7.91
N ILE A 372 5.29 7.93 7.48
CA ILE A 372 3.93 8.24 7.03
C ILE A 372 2.83 7.97 8.07
N ASN A 373 3.12 7.15 9.10
CA ASN A 373 2.08 6.72 10.04
C ASN A 373 2.42 6.91 11.52
N SER A 374 3.69 7.14 11.88
CA SER A 374 4.09 7.44 13.26
C SER A 374 4.10 8.93 13.53
N SER A 375 3.48 9.36 14.64
CA SER A 375 3.26 10.78 14.94
C SER A 375 3.99 11.19 16.20
N TYR A 376 4.65 12.35 16.13
CA TYR A 376 5.48 12.88 17.21
C TYR A 376 5.21 14.37 17.46
N GLY A 377 5.48 14.86 18.69
CA GLY A 377 5.53 16.29 18.96
C GLY A 377 6.71 16.89 18.18
N MET A 378 6.45 17.87 17.35
CA MET A 378 7.46 18.51 16.49
C MET A 378 8.10 19.76 17.12
N GLY A 379 7.53 20.26 18.21
CA GLY A 379 8.03 21.43 18.91
C GLY A 379 8.23 22.62 17.99
N SER A 380 9.28 23.36 18.22
CA SER A 380 9.56 24.63 17.52
C SER A 380 9.71 24.52 16.00
N ALA A 381 9.75 23.32 15.41
CA ALA A 381 9.84 23.17 13.95
C ALA A 381 8.63 23.79 13.23
N VAL A 382 7.44 23.76 13.83
CA VAL A 382 6.18 24.28 13.24
C VAL A 382 5.98 25.79 13.39
N LYS A 383 6.91 26.52 14.01
CA LYS A 383 6.75 27.96 14.31
C LYS A 383 6.61 28.86 13.07
N GLY A 384 7.13 28.43 11.91
CA GLY A 384 6.88 29.14 10.66
C GLY A 384 5.40 29.18 10.31
N ALA A 385 4.69 28.06 10.46
CA ALA A 385 3.23 28.03 10.28
C ALA A 385 2.52 28.95 11.28
N MET A 386 2.96 29.00 12.54
CA MET A 386 2.36 29.90 13.54
C MET A 386 2.57 31.39 13.22
N VAL A 387 3.75 31.79 12.75
CA VAL A 387 3.99 33.18 12.32
C VAL A 387 3.12 33.53 11.12
N LEU A 388 3.03 32.66 10.11
CA LEU A 388 2.14 32.86 8.96
C LEU A 388 0.67 32.88 9.38
N THR A 389 0.24 32.09 10.36
CA THR A 389 -1.08 32.14 10.97
C THR A 389 -1.36 33.53 11.58
N GLY A 390 -0.35 34.13 12.25
CA GLY A 390 -0.45 35.49 12.77
C GLY A 390 -0.70 36.54 11.69
N TYR A 391 -0.09 36.39 10.51
CA TYR A 391 -0.33 37.22 9.32
C TYR A 391 -1.72 36.97 8.73
N MET A 392 -2.08 35.70 8.49
CA MET A 392 -3.37 35.33 7.91
C MET A 392 -4.57 35.74 8.76
N SER A 393 -4.43 35.70 10.10
CA SER A 393 -5.45 36.17 11.04
C SER A 393 -5.46 37.70 11.23
N GLY A 394 -4.47 38.40 10.66
CA GLY A 394 -4.35 39.86 10.74
C GLY A 394 -3.91 40.41 12.10
N VAL A 395 -3.47 39.57 13.04
CA VAL A 395 -3.00 40.03 14.36
C VAL A 395 -1.59 40.63 14.32
N ILE A 396 -0.83 40.34 13.27
CA ILE A 396 0.44 41.01 12.91
C ILE A 396 0.42 41.41 11.44
N SER A 397 1.27 42.40 11.10
CA SER A 397 1.55 42.82 9.72
C SER A 397 3.04 43.14 9.54
N ALA A 398 3.49 43.38 8.31
CA ALA A 398 4.88 43.74 8.04
C ALA A 398 5.36 44.96 8.85
N ASP A 399 4.47 45.92 9.08
CA ASP A 399 4.75 47.14 9.82
C ASP A 399 4.47 47.03 11.33
N ASN A 400 3.75 45.98 11.78
CA ASN A 400 3.35 45.81 13.18
C ASN A 400 3.51 44.32 13.58
N ASN A 401 4.76 43.89 13.79
CA ASN A 401 5.10 42.52 14.16
C ASN A 401 6.13 42.44 15.30
N VAL A 402 6.39 43.54 16.00
CA VAL A 402 7.26 43.53 17.16
C VAL A 402 6.47 43.21 18.43
N LEU A 403 6.84 42.12 19.09
CA LEU A 403 6.28 41.70 20.38
C LEU A 403 7.38 41.62 21.43
N VAL A 404 6.99 41.77 22.71
CA VAL A 404 7.94 41.68 23.83
C VAL A 404 8.03 40.22 24.27
N ASP A 405 9.20 39.61 24.15
CA ASP A 405 9.55 38.35 24.75
C ASP A 405 9.88 38.55 26.23
N GLU A 406 9.11 37.94 27.10
CA GLU A 406 9.24 37.94 28.55
C GLU A 406 8.65 36.63 29.11
N PRO A 407 9.28 36.02 30.15
CA PRO A 407 8.71 34.82 30.75
C PRO A 407 7.28 35.03 31.24
N LEU A 408 6.33 34.19 30.80
CA LEU A 408 4.91 34.28 31.08
C LEU A 408 4.48 33.28 32.17
N GLN A 409 3.89 33.76 33.24
CA GLN A 409 3.30 32.95 34.30
C GLN A 409 1.80 33.16 34.33
N PHE A 410 1.02 32.20 33.84
CA PHE A 410 -0.44 32.21 33.95
C PHE A 410 -0.89 31.49 35.20
N GLN A 411 -2.08 31.82 35.70
CA GLN A 411 -2.68 31.14 36.84
C GLN A 411 -2.86 29.63 36.56
N GLY A 412 -2.28 28.80 37.39
CA GLY A 412 -2.40 27.32 37.28
C GLY A 412 -1.56 26.68 36.17
N SER A 413 -0.66 27.43 35.52
CA SER A 413 0.25 26.89 34.52
C SER A 413 1.72 26.87 34.98
N ASN A 414 2.54 26.07 34.29
CA ASN A 414 3.99 26.19 34.41
C ASN A 414 4.48 27.49 33.76
N LEU A 415 5.68 27.94 34.19
CA LEU A 415 6.32 29.10 33.58
C LEU A 415 6.62 28.85 32.09
N LYS A 416 6.05 29.66 31.21
CA LYS A 416 6.30 29.64 29.77
C LYS A 416 7.39 30.63 29.43
N LYS A 417 8.47 30.18 28.80
CA LYS A 417 9.64 31.04 28.52
C LYS A 417 10.31 30.63 27.21
N SER A 418 11.07 31.56 26.65
CA SER A 418 12.00 31.28 25.55
C SER A 418 13.37 30.86 26.11
N VAL A 419 14.07 29.95 25.42
CA VAL A 419 15.38 29.45 25.87
C VAL A 419 16.41 30.57 26.03
N PHE A 420 16.42 31.54 25.12
CA PHE A 420 17.34 32.66 25.15
C PHE A 420 16.98 33.74 26.19
N ASN A 421 15.74 33.73 26.71
CA ASN A 421 15.22 34.71 27.69
C ASN A 421 14.53 34.01 28.86
N PRO A 422 15.26 33.31 29.72
CA PRO A 422 14.67 32.51 30.81
C PRO A 422 14.40 33.30 32.09
N THR A 423 14.88 34.54 32.24
CA THR A 423 14.86 35.29 33.49
C THR A 423 13.57 36.10 33.63
N ILE A 424 12.78 35.83 34.70
CA ILE A 424 11.56 36.59 35.01
C ILE A 424 11.88 38.09 35.16
N GLY A 425 11.05 38.91 34.53
CA GLY A 425 11.20 40.38 34.52
C GLY A 425 12.14 40.93 33.45
N ASN A 426 12.86 40.06 32.71
CA ASN A 426 13.59 40.49 31.54
C ASN A 426 12.65 40.60 30.33
N GLN A 427 12.68 41.74 29.66
CA GLN A 427 11.84 42.06 28.49
C GLN A 427 12.70 42.37 27.27
N VAL A 428 12.49 41.64 26.18
CA VAL A 428 13.21 41.79 24.93
C VAL A 428 12.21 42.00 23.78
N ALA A 429 12.22 43.17 23.17
CA ALA A 429 11.37 43.41 21.98
C ALA A 429 12.03 42.76 20.77
N ILE A 430 11.31 41.89 20.10
CA ILE A 430 11.74 41.14 18.90
C ILE A 430 10.66 41.16 17.84
N ASN A 431 11.05 41.14 16.59
CA ASN A 431 10.17 40.96 15.46
C ASN A 431 10.01 39.45 15.11
N ASP A 432 9.20 39.15 14.13
CA ASP A 432 8.91 37.80 13.63
C ASP A 432 10.16 37.04 13.11
N ILE A 433 11.04 37.74 12.39
CA ILE A 433 12.33 37.17 11.88
C ILE A 433 13.21 36.76 13.05
N GLU A 434 13.43 37.67 14.02
CA GLU A 434 14.20 37.36 15.22
C GLU A 434 13.57 36.28 16.08
N ALA A 435 12.21 36.28 16.17
CA ALA A 435 11.48 35.25 16.91
C ALA A 435 11.70 33.86 16.32
N LEU A 436 11.76 33.71 15.00
CA LEU A 436 12.10 32.46 14.31
C LEU A 436 13.56 32.10 14.49
N ALA A 437 14.50 33.07 14.29
CA ALA A 437 15.94 32.86 14.39
C ALA A 437 16.35 32.34 15.78
N ARG A 438 15.80 32.94 16.84
CA ARG A 438 16.07 32.61 18.25
C ARG A 438 15.09 31.58 18.83
N SER A 439 14.15 31.16 18.04
CA SER A 439 13.11 30.17 18.43
C SER A 439 12.28 30.60 19.64
N SER A 440 11.74 31.83 19.65
CA SER A 440 10.94 32.36 20.75
C SER A 440 9.63 31.56 20.93
N ASN A 441 9.41 30.95 22.10
CA ASN A 441 8.14 30.36 22.49
C ASN A 441 7.13 31.47 22.84
N VAL A 442 7.58 32.50 23.53
CA VAL A 442 6.76 33.60 24.03
C VAL A 442 6.14 34.39 22.88
N TYR A 443 6.89 34.62 21.79
CA TYR A 443 6.32 35.27 20.60
C TYR A 443 5.13 34.49 20.06
N MET A 444 5.23 33.16 19.92
CA MET A 444 4.16 32.31 19.42
C MET A 444 2.95 32.30 20.37
N ILE A 445 3.20 32.25 21.68
CA ILE A 445 2.14 32.32 22.69
C ILE A 445 1.40 33.66 22.59
N LYS A 446 2.13 34.77 22.43
CA LYS A 446 1.52 36.11 22.28
C LYS A 446 0.71 36.23 20.97
N LEU A 447 1.13 35.59 19.87
CA LEU A 447 0.31 35.49 18.67
C LEU A 447 -1.02 34.78 18.97
N ALA A 448 -1.00 33.64 19.64
CA ALA A 448 -2.22 32.92 20.03
C ALA A 448 -3.11 33.74 20.98
N MET A 449 -2.50 34.47 21.92
CA MET A 449 -3.23 35.40 22.80
C MET A 449 -3.94 36.49 22.01
N LEU A 450 -3.23 37.13 21.06
CA LEU A 450 -3.78 38.17 20.18
C LEU A 450 -4.96 37.66 19.36
N MET A 451 -4.81 36.47 18.74
CA MET A 451 -5.89 35.80 18.00
C MET A 451 -7.09 35.51 18.89
N GLY A 452 -6.87 35.13 20.16
CA GLY A 452 -7.91 34.91 21.15
C GLY A 452 -8.48 36.19 21.77
N GLY A 453 -8.05 37.39 21.31
CA GLY A 453 -8.54 38.68 21.78
C GLY A 453 -7.86 39.17 23.07
N GLN A 454 -6.85 38.51 23.60
CA GLN A 454 -6.08 38.90 24.78
C GLN A 454 -4.80 39.62 24.39
N SER A 455 -4.80 40.96 24.33
CA SER A 455 -3.65 41.78 23.93
C SER A 455 -2.68 42.13 25.08
N THR A 456 -3.05 41.90 26.33
CA THR A 456 -2.25 42.24 27.51
C THR A 456 -1.94 41.01 28.34
N TYR A 457 -0.76 41.01 28.96
CA TYR A 457 -0.30 40.00 29.89
C TYR A 457 -0.09 40.60 31.29
N GLU A 458 -0.60 39.94 32.32
CA GLU A 458 -0.33 40.20 33.71
C GLU A 458 0.26 38.97 34.38
N SER A 459 1.35 39.11 35.13
CA SER A 459 2.00 38.00 35.81
C SER A 459 1.09 37.37 36.87
N GLY A 460 0.87 36.06 36.79
CA GLY A 460 -0.09 35.34 37.64
C GLY A 460 -1.56 35.52 37.25
N GLY A 461 -1.83 36.28 36.18
CA GLY A 461 -3.19 36.52 35.65
C GLY A 461 -3.78 35.29 34.94
N THR A 462 -5.08 35.38 34.68
CA THR A 462 -5.79 34.31 33.97
C THR A 462 -5.55 34.40 32.44
N LEU A 463 -5.42 33.25 31.78
CA LEU A 463 -5.43 33.18 30.32
C LEU A 463 -6.87 33.18 29.83
N ASN A 464 -7.31 34.29 29.22
CA ASN A 464 -8.69 34.54 28.80
C ASN A 464 -8.83 34.45 27.27
N ILE A 465 -8.54 33.28 26.72
CA ILE A 465 -8.76 32.98 25.30
C ILE A 465 -9.78 31.87 25.16
N SER A 466 -10.58 31.87 24.08
CA SER A 466 -11.53 30.80 23.81
C SER A 466 -10.76 29.49 23.55
N PRO A 467 -11.12 28.37 24.18
CA PRO A 467 -10.61 27.06 23.82
C PRO A 467 -10.84 26.67 22.35
N ASP A 468 -11.92 27.20 21.73
CA ASP A 468 -12.26 26.91 20.33
C ASP A 468 -11.20 27.46 19.34
N LEU A 469 -10.35 28.38 19.79
CA LEU A 469 -9.20 28.88 19.01
C LEU A 469 -8.27 27.75 18.57
N ILE A 470 -8.25 26.61 19.26
CA ILE A 470 -7.41 25.48 18.85
C ILE A 470 -7.82 24.93 17.48
N ASP A 471 -9.13 24.88 17.20
CA ASP A 471 -9.63 24.39 15.92
C ASP A 471 -9.37 25.39 14.79
N GLU A 472 -9.36 26.67 15.11
CA GLU A 472 -8.91 27.72 14.17
C GLU A 472 -7.41 27.60 13.87
N LEU A 473 -6.55 27.42 14.87
CA LEU A 473 -5.12 27.16 14.68
C LEU A 473 -4.88 25.91 13.82
N ARG A 474 -5.61 24.82 14.09
CA ARG A 474 -5.54 23.58 13.30
C ARG A 474 -5.94 23.82 11.85
N SER A 475 -6.94 24.64 11.60
CA SER A 475 -7.39 24.98 10.24
C SER A 475 -6.30 25.74 9.46
N TYR A 476 -5.58 26.66 10.09
CA TYR A 476 -4.42 27.34 9.49
C TYR A 476 -3.26 26.35 9.27
N PHE A 477 -2.93 25.54 10.26
CA PHE A 477 -1.85 24.55 10.15
C PHE A 477 -2.12 23.50 9.06
N ALA A 478 -3.36 23.13 8.85
CA ALA A 478 -3.79 22.21 7.79
C ALA A 478 -3.49 22.74 6.38
N GLN A 479 -3.44 24.06 6.17
CA GLN A 479 -3.05 24.63 4.88
C GLN A 479 -1.60 24.30 4.50
N PHE A 480 -0.76 24.00 5.48
CA PHE A 480 0.61 23.56 5.31
C PHE A 480 0.79 22.04 5.32
N GLY A 481 -0.29 21.27 5.52
CA GLY A 481 -0.27 19.80 5.61
C GLY A 481 -0.18 19.24 7.03
N LEU A 482 -0.10 20.08 8.07
CA LEU A 482 0.00 19.64 9.46
C LEU A 482 -1.40 19.20 9.99
N GLY A 483 -1.50 17.96 10.48
CA GLY A 483 -2.74 17.40 11.04
C GLY A 483 -3.76 16.90 10.02
N VAL A 484 -3.39 16.83 8.75
CA VAL A 484 -4.21 16.30 7.65
C VAL A 484 -3.40 15.32 6.80
N LYS A 485 -4.06 14.50 6.01
CA LYS A 485 -3.37 13.65 5.04
C LYS A 485 -2.57 14.49 4.04
N THR A 486 -1.35 14.09 3.75
CA THR A 486 -0.48 14.78 2.78
C THR A 486 -0.92 14.50 1.35
N GLY A 487 -1.54 13.33 1.13
CA GLY A 487 -2.00 12.87 -0.18
C GLY A 487 -0.92 12.14 -0.98
N ILE A 488 0.09 11.59 -0.29
CA ILE A 488 1.11 10.72 -0.90
C ILE A 488 0.43 9.55 -1.64
N ASP A 489 1.05 9.09 -2.70
CA ASP A 489 0.63 7.97 -3.53
C ASP A 489 0.90 6.59 -2.87
N LEU A 490 0.53 6.47 -1.60
CA LEU A 490 0.59 5.25 -0.79
C LEU A 490 -0.70 5.04 0.01
N PRO A 491 -1.15 3.80 0.22
CA PRO A 491 -2.28 3.52 1.09
C PRO A 491 -1.90 3.69 2.59
N ASN A 492 -2.92 3.78 3.43
CA ASN A 492 -2.80 3.76 4.90
C ASN A 492 -1.98 4.91 5.52
N GLU A 493 -1.99 6.09 4.91
CA GLU A 493 -1.38 7.29 5.47
C GLU A 493 -2.08 7.75 6.76
N GLY A 494 -1.28 8.07 7.80
CA GLY A 494 -1.73 8.67 9.05
C GLY A 494 -1.99 10.18 8.92
N SER A 495 -2.97 10.70 9.66
CA SER A 495 -3.28 12.14 9.71
C SER A 495 -2.70 12.87 10.92
N GLY A 496 -1.78 12.26 11.65
CA GLY A 496 -1.32 12.78 12.93
C GLY A 496 -2.27 12.43 14.08
N LEU A 497 -1.98 12.93 15.27
CA LEU A 497 -2.82 12.76 16.46
C LEU A 497 -3.15 14.12 17.07
N THR A 498 -4.43 14.42 17.20
CA THR A 498 -4.92 15.66 17.84
C THR A 498 -5.17 15.44 19.32
N GLY A 499 -4.72 16.41 20.13
CA GLY A 499 -5.01 16.39 21.56
C GLY A 499 -6.51 16.55 21.85
N PHE A 500 -6.99 15.85 22.89
CA PHE A 500 -8.42 15.80 23.21
C PHE A 500 -8.90 16.97 24.08
N SER A 501 -8.03 17.64 24.84
CA SER A 501 -8.41 18.71 25.74
C SER A 501 -8.36 20.07 25.06
N GLN A 502 -9.44 20.83 25.15
CA GLN A 502 -9.56 22.18 24.64
C GLN A 502 -9.31 23.26 25.71
N ALA A 503 -8.48 23.01 26.74
CA ALA A 503 -8.12 24.02 27.72
C ALA A 503 -7.30 25.15 27.09
N ALA A 504 -7.50 26.41 27.51
CA ALA A 504 -6.79 27.57 26.97
C ALA A 504 -5.25 27.42 27.01
N VAL A 505 -4.70 26.72 28.00
CA VAL A 505 -3.27 26.42 28.10
C VAL A 505 -2.78 25.54 26.94
N ASN A 506 -3.62 24.61 26.45
CA ASN A 506 -3.29 23.73 25.32
C ASN A 506 -3.29 24.50 23.99
N VAL A 507 -4.11 25.54 23.86
CA VAL A 507 -4.09 26.45 22.70
C VAL A 507 -2.73 27.15 22.60
N VAL A 508 -2.20 27.66 23.71
CA VAL A 508 -0.87 28.28 23.68
C VAL A 508 0.24 27.27 23.49
N ASP A 509 0.10 26.04 24.00
CA ASP A 509 1.07 24.97 23.78
C ASP A 509 1.08 24.50 22.30
N GLN A 510 -0.11 24.47 21.66
CA GLN A 510 -0.22 24.23 20.22
C GLN A 510 0.55 25.26 19.38
N SER A 511 0.55 26.53 19.81
CA SER A 511 1.19 27.61 19.05
C SER A 511 2.71 27.43 18.81
N PHE A 512 3.40 26.61 19.62
CA PHE A 512 4.81 26.27 19.43
C PHE A 512 5.09 24.77 19.33
N GLY A 513 4.06 23.96 18.98
CA GLY A 513 4.20 22.56 18.59
C GLY A 513 4.31 21.56 19.74
N GLN A 514 3.74 21.88 20.93
CA GLN A 514 3.82 21.03 22.11
C GLN A 514 2.51 20.28 22.44
N TYR A 515 1.52 20.28 21.52
CA TYR A 515 0.22 19.68 21.84
C TYR A 515 -0.22 18.62 20.83
N ASP A 516 -0.44 18.98 19.57
CA ASP A 516 -0.76 17.99 18.54
C ASP A 516 0.50 17.29 18.03
N LEU A 517 0.34 16.02 17.59
CA LEU A 517 1.42 15.20 17.06
C LEU A 517 1.27 15.07 15.54
N TYR A 518 2.38 15.18 14.83
CA TYR A 518 2.42 15.11 13.36
C TYR A 518 3.34 14.00 12.88
N THR A 519 3.11 13.51 11.65
CA THR A 519 4.02 12.57 11.00
C THR A 519 5.24 13.32 10.44
N THR A 520 6.33 12.59 10.21
CA THR A 520 7.53 13.15 9.57
C THR A 520 7.22 13.65 8.16
N LEU A 521 6.32 12.95 7.42
CA LEU A 521 5.92 13.37 6.08
C LEU A 521 5.08 14.66 6.09
N GLN A 522 4.18 14.84 7.07
CA GLN A 522 3.46 16.10 7.25
C GLN A 522 4.41 17.27 7.50
N LEU A 523 5.45 17.04 8.32
CA LEU A 523 6.47 18.04 8.57
C LEU A 523 7.32 18.32 7.33
N SER A 524 7.58 17.34 6.48
CA SER A 524 8.22 17.50 5.17
C SER A 524 7.37 18.32 4.19
N GLN A 525 6.07 18.00 4.09
CA GLN A 525 5.16 18.77 3.25
C GLN A 525 5.05 20.23 3.70
N TYR A 526 5.05 20.48 5.01
CA TYR A 526 5.05 21.83 5.57
C TYR A 526 6.30 22.63 5.15
N ILE A 527 7.50 22.06 5.27
CA ILE A 527 8.71 22.80 4.86
C ILE A 527 8.79 23.00 3.36
N ASN A 528 8.31 22.04 2.54
CA ASN A 528 8.16 22.21 1.10
C ASN A 528 7.29 23.42 0.76
N THR A 529 6.14 23.52 1.44
CA THR A 529 5.19 24.62 1.24
C THR A 529 5.78 25.99 1.60
N ILE A 530 6.64 26.07 2.61
CA ILE A 530 7.36 27.31 2.93
C ILE A 530 8.45 27.59 1.90
N ALA A 531 9.26 26.58 1.55
CA ALA A 531 10.41 26.74 0.65
C ALA A 531 9.98 27.25 -0.74
N ASN A 532 8.86 26.76 -1.27
CA ASN A 532 8.38 27.13 -2.60
C ASN A 532 7.47 28.37 -2.64
N GLY A 533 7.29 29.07 -1.54
CA GLY A 533 6.48 30.30 -1.50
C GLY A 533 4.98 30.08 -1.30
N GLY A 534 4.54 28.92 -0.81
CA GLY A 534 3.17 28.69 -0.34
C GLY A 534 2.33 27.67 -1.13
N THR A 535 2.89 27.02 -2.12
CA THR A 535 2.16 25.97 -2.84
C THR A 535 2.33 24.62 -2.12
N ARG A 536 1.20 24.04 -1.66
CA ARG A 536 1.21 22.70 -1.04
C ARG A 536 1.03 21.62 -2.09
N TYR A 537 2.08 20.89 -2.40
CA TYR A 537 2.06 19.72 -3.27
C TYR A 537 1.81 18.44 -2.47
N ALA A 538 1.12 17.47 -3.07
CA ALA A 538 1.12 16.11 -2.54
C ALA A 538 2.51 15.50 -2.71
N PRO A 539 3.07 14.83 -1.69
CA PRO A 539 4.29 14.07 -1.86
C PRO A 539 4.09 12.96 -2.89
N GLN A 540 5.07 12.71 -3.72
CA GLN A 540 4.98 11.77 -4.84
C GLN A 540 6.17 10.82 -4.85
N LEU A 541 5.91 9.52 -5.01
CA LEU A 541 6.91 8.46 -5.14
C LEU A 541 7.04 7.93 -6.56
N VAL A 542 5.97 7.95 -7.34
CA VAL A 542 5.99 7.47 -8.73
C VAL A 542 5.92 8.64 -9.68
N SER A 543 6.92 8.79 -10.55
CA SER A 543 6.98 9.86 -11.57
C SER A 543 6.42 9.42 -12.92
N GLU A 544 6.70 8.18 -13.34
CA GLU A 544 6.34 7.68 -14.66
C GLU A 544 5.80 6.24 -14.61
N ILE A 545 4.91 5.95 -15.55
CA ILE A 545 4.51 4.59 -15.91
C ILE A 545 5.04 4.34 -17.32
N ARG A 546 5.77 3.24 -17.51
CA ARG A 546 6.37 2.84 -18.78
C ARG A 546 5.98 1.43 -19.15
N SER A 547 5.74 1.17 -20.42
CA SER A 547 5.49 -0.19 -20.90
C SER A 547 6.70 -1.10 -20.62
N THR A 548 6.45 -2.40 -20.63
CA THR A 548 7.52 -3.41 -20.64
C THR A 548 7.92 -3.71 -22.09
N ASP A 549 9.22 -3.64 -22.40
CA ASP A 549 9.72 -3.96 -23.73
C ASP A 549 9.75 -5.49 -24.00
N ALA A 550 10.09 -5.88 -25.24
CA ALA A 550 10.15 -7.28 -25.63
C ALA A 550 11.21 -8.12 -24.86
N ASN A 551 12.16 -7.46 -24.17
CA ASN A 551 13.18 -8.11 -23.35
C ASN A 551 12.80 -8.14 -21.86
N GLY A 552 11.61 -7.64 -21.50
CA GLY A 552 11.16 -7.54 -20.11
C GLY A 552 11.75 -6.34 -19.34
N SER A 553 12.32 -5.37 -20.05
CA SER A 553 12.97 -4.17 -19.49
C SER A 553 12.10 -2.92 -19.64
N LEU A 554 12.64 -1.75 -19.24
CA LEU A 554 11.97 -0.47 -19.33
C LEU A 554 11.71 -0.06 -20.79
N GLY A 555 10.45 0.04 -21.15
CA GLY A 555 9.98 0.37 -22.50
C GLY A 555 9.59 1.84 -22.69
N ALA A 556 8.63 2.08 -23.58
CA ALA A 556 8.16 3.41 -23.92
C ALA A 556 7.40 4.06 -22.74
N LEU A 557 7.45 5.37 -22.67
CA LEU A 557 6.64 6.17 -21.73
C LEU A 557 5.16 6.02 -22.07
N GLU A 558 4.36 5.54 -21.13
CA GLU A 558 2.90 5.47 -21.23
C GLU A 558 2.24 6.72 -20.63
N THR A 559 2.69 7.11 -19.44
CA THR A 559 2.22 8.35 -18.80
C THR A 559 3.23 8.89 -17.80
N THR A 560 3.27 10.20 -17.66
CA THR A 560 3.92 10.91 -16.57
C THR A 560 2.86 11.26 -15.54
N LEU A 561 3.12 10.99 -14.27
CA LEU A 561 2.23 11.39 -13.19
C LEU A 561 2.51 12.85 -12.85
N GLU A 562 1.53 13.70 -13.10
CA GLU A 562 1.66 15.12 -12.85
C GLU A 562 1.66 15.44 -11.35
N THR A 563 2.46 16.42 -10.97
CA THR A 563 2.49 16.99 -9.62
C THR A 563 1.10 17.48 -9.19
N LYS A 564 0.59 16.99 -8.09
CA LYS A 564 -0.73 17.34 -7.57
C LYS A 564 -0.65 18.50 -6.59
N VAL A 565 -1.20 19.66 -6.97
CA VAL A 565 -1.41 20.79 -6.06
C VAL A 565 -2.59 20.48 -5.13
N MET A 566 -2.35 20.50 -3.82
CA MET A 566 -3.39 20.30 -2.80
C MET A 566 -4.10 21.62 -2.47
N ASN A 567 -3.34 22.68 -2.24
CA ASN A 567 -3.82 24.06 -2.10
C ASN A 567 -2.68 25.07 -2.25
N GLN A 568 -3.03 26.32 -2.41
CA GLN A 568 -2.17 27.49 -2.20
C GLN A 568 -2.49 28.09 -0.83
N VAL A 569 -1.46 28.36 -0.04
CA VAL A 569 -1.63 29.04 1.27
C VAL A 569 -2.10 30.47 1.02
N ASP A 570 -3.17 30.89 1.71
CA ASP A 570 -3.75 32.24 1.57
C ASP A 570 -2.99 33.23 2.45
N VAL A 571 -1.79 33.62 2.02
CA VAL A 571 -0.91 34.56 2.73
C VAL A 571 -0.20 35.48 1.73
N ASP A 572 0.05 36.74 2.15
CA ASP A 572 0.80 37.70 1.34
C ASP A 572 2.23 37.23 1.12
N ALA A 573 2.78 37.47 -0.09
CA ALA A 573 4.14 37.10 -0.46
C ALA A 573 5.19 37.69 0.51
N ASP A 574 5.01 38.94 0.94
CA ASP A 574 5.90 39.61 1.88
C ASP A 574 5.96 38.87 3.24
N ALA A 575 4.85 38.34 3.73
CA ALA A 575 4.79 37.55 4.96
C ALA A 575 5.51 36.21 4.81
N MET A 576 5.36 35.55 3.65
CA MET A 576 6.08 34.32 3.35
C MET A 576 7.58 34.56 3.28
N GLU A 577 8.02 35.60 2.55
CA GLU A 577 9.43 35.98 2.45
C GLU A 577 10.03 36.27 3.83
N ARG A 578 9.31 36.94 4.72
CA ARG A 578 9.78 37.21 6.10
C ARG A 578 9.98 35.92 6.90
N VAL A 579 9.09 34.93 6.76
CA VAL A 579 9.28 33.62 7.42
C VAL A 579 10.47 32.88 6.83
N GLN A 580 10.65 32.89 5.51
CA GLN A 580 11.83 32.35 4.83
C GLN A 580 13.10 33.03 5.31
N GLN A 581 13.10 34.36 5.42
CA GLN A 581 14.22 35.13 5.98
C GLN A 581 14.48 34.78 7.46
N GLY A 582 13.45 34.55 8.24
CA GLY A 582 13.55 34.04 9.60
C GLY A 582 14.29 32.69 9.67
N PHE A 583 13.93 31.76 8.77
CA PHE A 583 14.61 30.46 8.65
C PHE A 583 16.07 30.59 8.19
N TYR A 584 16.34 31.51 7.28
CA TYR A 584 17.71 31.85 6.90
C TYR A 584 18.54 32.33 8.11
N GLN A 585 17.97 33.18 8.97
CA GLN A 585 18.66 33.68 10.16
C GLN A 585 18.89 32.58 11.22
N VAL A 586 18.12 31.49 11.25
CA VAL A 586 18.36 30.33 12.12
C VAL A 586 19.77 29.75 11.91
N THR A 587 20.24 29.73 10.66
CA THR A 587 21.51 29.13 10.24
C THR A 587 22.63 30.17 10.10
N HIS A 588 22.33 31.44 9.75
CA HIS A 588 23.33 32.45 9.39
C HIS A 588 23.55 33.51 10.47
N SER A 589 22.59 33.77 11.37
CA SER A 589 22.80 34.67 12.50
C SER A 589 23.58 34.00 13.62
N THR A 590 24.51 34.71 14.24
CA THR A 590 25.27 34.23 15.41
C THR A 590 24.36 33.87 16.60
N THR A 591 23.13 34.39 16.63
CA THR A 591 22.10 34.06 17.64
C THR A 591 21.16 32.98 17.17
N GLY A 592 21.30 32.51 15.93
CA GLY A 592 20.45 31.45 15.36
C GLY A 592 20.71 30.08 15.96
N THR A 593 19.65 29.30 16.13
CA THR A 593 19.73 28.02 16.85
C THR A 593 20.52 26.92 16.13
N ALA A 594 20.78 27.07 14.82
CA ALA A 594 21.58 26.15 14.00
C ALA A 594 22.89 26.73 13.50
N TYR A 595 23.26 27.98 13.92
CA TYR A 595 24.45 28.64 13.47
C TYR A 595 25.75 27.86 13.70
N SER A 596 25.85 27.15 14.83
CA SER A 596 27.03 26.33 15.15
C SER A 596 27.32 25.23 14.13
N THR A 597 26.26 24.73 13.45
CA THR A 597 26.35 23.64 12.47
C THR A 597 26.45 24.19 11.03
N PHE A 598 25.65 25.19 10.69
CA PHE A 598 25.48 25.69 9.33
C PHE A 598 26.11 27.07 9.04
N GLY A 599 26.51 27.81 10.04
CA GLY A 599 26.96 29.21 9.86
C GLY A 599 28.18 29.40 8.94
N LYS A 600 28.84 28.32 8.53
CA LYS A 600 29.93 28.29 7.55
C LYS A 600 29.65 27.33 6.39
N ASP A 601 28.42 26.91 6.25
CA ASP A 601 28.01 25.94 5.22
C ASP A 601 27.90 26.64 3.86
N ALA A 602 28.47 26.00 2.83
CA ALA A 602 28.43 26.50 1.46
C ALA A 602 27.06 26.29 0.80
N ASN A 603 26.26 25.38 1.33
CA ASN A 603 24.96 24.97 0.72
C ASN A 603 23.84 26.00 0.93
N ASN A 604 24.10 27.10 1.64
CA ASN A 604 23.17 28.22 1.86
C ASN A 604 21.80 27.76 2.42
N VAL A 605 21.84 26.96 3.50
CA VAL A 605 20.67 26.31 4.11
C VAL A 605 19.82 27.30 4.90
N ALA A 606 18.50 27.34 4.68
CA ALA A 606 17.53 27.94 5.58
C ALA A 606 16.80 26.85 6.37
N ALA A 607 16.57 27.05 7.68
CA ALA A 607 16.09 25.96 8.52
C ALA A 607 15.30 26.42 9.75
N LYS A 608 14.65 25.42 10.41
CA LYS A 608 14.10 25.57 11.75
C LYS A 608 14.38 24.34 12.58
N THR A 609 14.95 24.54 13.75
CA THR A 609 15.16 23.49 14.75
C THR A 609 13.94 23.34 15.65
N GLY A 610 13.69 22.14 16.12
CA GLY A 610 12.64 21.86 17.07
C GLY A 610 13.11 20.95 18.21
N THR A 611 12.51 21.15 19.37
CA THR A 611 12.58 20.27 20.52
C THR A 611 11.18 20.21 21.12
N ALA A 612 10.67 19.01 21.36
CA ALA A 612 9.39 18.80 22.02
C ALA A 612 9.57 17.91 23.24
N GLU A 613 8.92 18.28 24.34
CA GLU A 613 8.73 17.40 25.48
C GLU A 613 7.75 16.29 25.07
N ALA A 614 8.04 15.04 25.43
CA ALA A 614 7.23 13.89 25.08
C ALA A 614 7.28 12.85 26.19
N PHE A 615 6.46 11.83 26.06
CA PHE A 615 6.53 10.63 26.87
C PHE A 615 7.02 9.46 26.01
N TYR A 616 7.86 8.62 26.57
CA TYR A 616 8.39 7.47 25.87
C TYR A 616 7.26 6.46 25.55
N ASP A 617 7.11 6.11 24.30
CA ASP A 617 6.22 5.07 23.80
C ASP A 617 6.93 4.20 22.72
N GLY A 618 8.21 3.89 23.02
CA GLY A 618 9.05 3.04 22.16
C GLY A 618 8.97 1.57 22.53
N ASN A 619 9.94 0.80 22.04
CA ASN A 619 9.96 -0.66 22.17
C ASN A 619 10.28 -1.19 23.56
N ASN A 620 10.80 -0.37 24.48
CA ASN A 620 11.15 -0.79 25.82
C ASN A 620 9.98 -0.55 26.79
N GLU A 621 9.20 -1.61 27.06
CA GLU A 621 8.03 -1.54 27.94
C GLU A 621 8.34 -0.99 29.35
N ASN A 622 9.57 -1.15 29.85
CA ASN A 622 9.95 -0.66 31.17
C ASN A 622 10.13 0.88 31.22
N LEU A 623 10.24 1.54 30.07
CA LEU A 623 10.44 2.97 29.96
C LEU A 623 9.16 3.72 29.54
N LYS A 624 8.07 3.00 29.22
CA LYS A 624 6.81 3.63 28.79
C LYS A 624 6.30 4.64 29.81
N GLY A 625 5.97 5.83 29.30
CA GLY A 625 5.50 6.96 30.12
C GLY A 625 6.58 7.80 30.79
N GLU A 626 7.87 7.44 30.67
CA GLU A 626 8.97 8.29 31.13
C GLU A 626 9.07 9.57 30.27
N SER A 627 9.46 10.68 30.93
CA SER A 627 9.64 11.96 30.23
C SER A 627 10.88 11.95 29.36
N VAL A 628 10.70 12.29 28.10
CA VAL A 628 11.72 12.32 27.04
C VAL A 628 11.57 13.55 26.17
N PHE A 629 12.47 13.72 25.20
CA PHE A 629 12.44 14.81 24.23
C PHE A 629 12.49 14.26 22.82
N ASN A 630 11.79 14.91 21.89
CA ASN A 630 11.97 14.71 20.46
C ASN A 630 12.84 15.86 19.92
N SER A 631 13.86 15.53 19.13
CA SER A 631 14.64 16.51 18.38
C SER A 631 14.21 16.50 16.94
N THR A 632 13.85 17.66 16.40
CA THR A 632 13.36 17.81 15.03
C THR A 632 14.15 18.89 14.29
N PHE A 633 14.23 18.73 12.98
CA PHE A 633 14.81 19.70 12.06
C PHE A 633 14.03 19.72 10.77
N VAL A 634 13.78 20.91 10.25
CA VAL A 634 13.31 21.15 8.89
C VAL A 634 14.17 22.20 8.25
N GLY A 635 14.50 22.05 6.99
CA GLY A 635 15.27 23.03 6.25
C GLY A 635 15.23 22.79 4.76
N TYR A 636 15.71 23.76 4.01
CA TYR A 636 15.82 23.69 2.55
C TYR A 636 17.07 24.40 2.06
N ALA A 637 17.51 24.02 0.89
CA ALA A 637 18.70 24.58 0.26
C ALA A 637 18.62 24.50 -1.27
N PRO A 638 19.31 25.41 -2.00
CA PRO A 638 19.80 26.72 -1.54
C PRO A 638 18.66 27.66 -1.15
N PHE A 639 18.92 28.66 -0.29
CA PHE A 639 17.88 29.60 0.16
C PHE A 639 17.21 30.36 -0.99
N ASP A 640 18.01 30.86 -1.95
CA ASP A 640 17.51 31.70 -3.03
C ASP A 640 16.78 30.92 -4.15
N ASN A 641 17.06 29.63 -4.29
CA ASN A 641 16.42 28.76 -5.28
C ASN A 641 16.35 27.32 -4.72
N PRO A 642 15.38 27.01 -3.87
CA PRO A 642 15.31 25.72 -3.19
C PRO A 642 15.20 24.53 -4.16
N GLU A 643 16.16 23.60 -4.05
CA GLU A 643 16.20 22.36 -4.84
C GLU A 643 15.88 21.13 -3.98
N ILE A 644 16.14 21.22 -2.68
CA ILE A 644 15.90 20.13 -1.73
C ILE A 644 15.40 20.67 -0.39
N THR A 645 14.45 19.96 0.19
CA THR A 645 14.11 20.07 1.60
C THR A 645 14.56 18.83 2.36
N VAL A 646 14.94 19.02 3.61
CA VAL A 646 15.34 17.93 4.52
C VAL A 646 14.56 18.05 5.82
N THR A 647 13.90 16.97 6.19
CA THR A 647 13.19 16.80 7.47
C THR A 647 13.82 15.65 8.25
N VAL A 648 14.20 15.92 9.50
CA VAL A 648 14.75 14.89 10.41
C VAL A 648 13.98 14.90 11.72
N VAL A 649 13.53 13.73 12.15
CA VAL A 649 12.84 13.51 13.44
C VAL A 649 13.59 12.43 14.21
N VAL A 650 14.09 12.78 15.40
CA VAL A 650 14.75 11.87 16.33
C VAL A 650 13.95 11.83 17.64
N PRO A 651 13.07 10.86 17.80
CA PRO A 651 12.21 10.74 18.98
C PRO A 651 13.00 10.20 20.20
N TYR A 652 12.43 10.45 21.36
CA TYR A 652 12.77 9.78 22.62
C TYR A 652 14.21 9.96 23.09
N LEU A 653 14.69 11.18 23.08
CA LEU A 653 15.98 11.53 23.67
C LEU A 653 15.86 11.79 25.18
N ARG A 654 16.86 11.40 25.95
CA ARG A 654 16.91 11.63 27.41
C ARG A 654 17.05 13.12 27.78
N SER A 655 17.57 13.94 26.86
CA SER A 655 17.85 15.36 27.10
C SER A 655 17.69 16.20 25.84
N GLU A 656 17.52 17.51 25.99
CA GLU A 656 17.43 18.50 24.92
C GLU A 656 18.77 18.68 24.20
N THR A 657 19.13 17.79 23.27
CA THR A 657 20.46 17.74 22.65
C THR A 657 20.53 18.19 21.20
N GLY A 658 19.46 18.61 20.56
CA GLY A 658 19.45 19.07 19.16
C GLY A 658 20.04 18.07 18.14
N ARG A 659 19.85 16.77 18.35
CA ARG A 659 20.47 15.70 17.55
C ARG A 659 20.09 15.70 16.07
N ALA A 660 18.91 16.18 15.70
CA ALA A 660 18.43 16.23 14.32
C ALA A 660 19.27 17.16 13.43
N THR A 661 19.79 18.28 14.00
CA THR A 661 20.55 19.31 13.25
C THR A 661 21.82 18.78 12.57
N PRO A 662 22.77 18.10 13.26
CA PRO A 662 23.94 17.56 12.61
C PRO A 662 23.66 16.41 11.65
N ILE A 663 22.54 15.69 11.82
CA ILE A 663 22.10 14.66 10.89
C ILE A 663 21.63 15.32 9.59
N ALA A 664 20.77 16.33 9.69
CA ALA A 664 20.30 17.08 8.54
C ALA A 664 21.46 17.68 7.71
N LYS A 665 22.51 18.16 8.38
CA LYS A 665 23.71 18.62 7.66
C LYS A 665 24.33 17.52 6.81
N LYS A 666 24.48 16.32 7.35
CA LYS A 666 25.00 15.18 6.58
C LYS A 666 24.12 14.83 5.39
N VAL A 667 22.79 14.95 5.53
CA VAL A 667 21.84 14.70 4.44
C VAL A 667 22.00 15.74 3.32
N PHE A 668 22.11 17.05 3.66
CA PHE A 668 22.41 18.08 2.67
C PHE A 668 23.76 17.85 2.00
N ASP A 669 24.79 17.52 2.79
CA ASP A 669 26.12 17.23 2.24
C ASP A 669 26.11 16.02 1.30
N ALA A 670 25.35 14.97 1.64
CA ALA A 670 25.17 13.81 0.78
C ALA A 670 24.50 14.21 -0.54
N TYR A 671 23.40 14.97 -0.51
CA TYR A 671 22.72 15.42 -1.72
C TYR A 671 23.63 16.23 -2.65
N PHE A 672 24.31 17.26 -2.15
CA PHE A 672 25.16 18.11 -2.98
C PHE A 672 26.50 17.45 -3.40
N ASN A 673 26.85 16.29 -2.82
CA ASN A 673 28.07 15.55 -3.18
C ASN A 673 27.78 14.28 -4.01
N THR A 674 26.52 13.84 -4.17
CA THR A 674 26.16 12.68 -4.97
C THR A 674 25.82 13.04 -6.41
N GLY A 675 26.31 12.26 -7.37
CA GLY A 675 25.91 12.17 -8.78
C GLY A 675 25.67 13.48 -9.53
N ASP A 676 24.50 13.58 -10.16
CA ASP A 676 24.11 14.72 -11.01
C ASP A 676 23.95 16.06 -10.25
N TYR A 677 23.82 16.01 -8.93
CA TYR A 677 23.69 17.22 -8.10
C TYR A 677 25.03 17.92 -7.86
N ALA A 678 26.13 17.16 -7.83
CA ALA A 678 27.48 17.72 -7.68
C ALA A 678 27.91 18.61 -8.88
N THR A 679 27.34 18.37 -10.05
CA THR A 679 27.67 19.11 -11.29
C THR A 679 26.88 20.40 -11.46
N LYS A 680 25.81 20.63 -10.70
CA LYS A 680 25.01 21.86 -10.74
C LYS A 680 25.59 22.98 -9.85
N ALA A 681 26.55 22.65 -8.97
CA ALA A 681 27.17 23.60 -8.03
C ALA A 681 28.41 24.35 -8.60
N GLU A 682 28.87 24.01 -9.85
CA GLU A 682 29.90 24.76 -10.60
C GLU A 682 29.25 25.73 -11.61
#